data_f0c5934126a08bc05faa4b73fd812ced
#
_entry.id   f0c5934126a08bc05faa4b73fd812ced
#
_cell.length_a   1.000
_cell.length_b   1.000
_cell.length_c   1.000
_cell.angle_alpha   90.00
_cell.angle_beta   90.00
_cell.angle_gamma   90.00
#
_symmetry.space_group_name_H-M   'P 1'
#
loop_
_entity.id
_entity.type
_entity.pdbx_description
1 polymer ?
#
loop_
_entity_poly.entity_id
_entity_poly.type
_entity_poly.pdbx_seq_one_letter_code
_entity_poly.pdbx_strand_id
1 'polypeptide(L)'
;MAVKKSELYSSLWESCNQLRGGMDASQYKDYVLVVLFLKYISDKAKADKDYLLNIPEGCFWEDILALRYKSNIGERLNEIIHQIAEENDLSGVIDTADFNDDTKLGKGKDKVDTLSKLVTAFTKNALDFSSNRAGDDDLLGDAYEYLMKNFASESGKSKGQFYTPGEVSRVMAKVIGIHQDLHENISIYDPTCGSGSLLLRALSESLHPNNTALFGQEKDINNVGMAKMNMILHGYECSDIQQGDTLNNPQFLSSPTALQTFNYVVANPPFSQKSWLKSAKENDMFERWGNGVVDMEEGSRTPSSIGVPPEKNGDYAFLLHIIKSMAADGKGACILPHGVLFRGNAEGEIRKNIVKAGYIKGLIGLPQNLFYGTGIPACIIILDKQDASDRKGIFMIDAKDGFVKDGNMNRLREEDIQRIVDTWEAWVDVPHYARFVPQEEIVKNDYNLNIPRYIEARDTEIVQDIEAHLKGGLPKHDIEQLSDYWDALPTLKDELVKNQGNGYYAWAVSREQIDGIINDNEDYQTQQATLKHHCRTDFMEQWQETIYNLAESSEKPKTLIERMGQSISNLFGEGNLLVDEYDAYEQLMNYWAETMQDDVYMIMADGWKLNLRPKQKEDKKEKKMVPVVVKTWNDLESDLLPVEYIVNRFCKSELDACDELSASIAFMENEVANLVEENDDVFDARNFEKEKVNLASVKKRAKVTVREELDHLMEWLDLQSSIKAEKNKLKEANDKLLSRVKEEYELLAQNEMRVKNLVKEKWVNAISTRIESELSRSIEQLKGQLSAISDRYDQTLPSIDKEVEDYESRVNAHLAQMGFVL
;
A
#
# COMPACT_ATOMS: atom_id res chain seq x y z
N MET A 1 -15.56 -15.92 17.47
CA MET A 1 -14.74 -16.09 16.24
C MET A 1 -13.90 -14.84 16.07
N ALA A 2 -12.62 -14.99 15.80
CA ALA A 2 -11.79 -13.86 15.40
C ALA A 2 -12.36 -13.21 14.14
N VAL A 3 -12.28 -11.89 14.07
CA VAL A 3 -12.69 -11.13 12.89
C VAL A 3 -11.45 -10.84 12.07
N LYS A 4 -11.51 -11.10 10.78
CA LYS A 4 -10.42 -10.77 9.86
C LYS A 4 -10.27 -9.24 9.76
N LYS A 5 -9.04 -8.74 9.70
CA LYS A 5 -8.76 -7.32 9.50
C LYS A 5 -9.38 -6.80 8.19
N SER A 6 -9.30 -7.60 7.14
CA SER A 6 -9.94 -7.34 5.85
C SER A 6 -11.47 -7.23 5.93
N GLU A 7 -12.13 -8.05 6.74
CA GLU A 7 -13.58 -8.00 6.98
C GLU A 7 -13.99 -6.76 7.76
N LEU A 8 -13.19 -6.38 8.78
CA LEU A 8 -13.38 -5.16 9.54
C LEU A 8 -13.33 -3.93 8.61
N TYR A 9 -12.28 -3.82 7.80
CA TYR A 9 -12.09 -2.71 6.86
C TYR A 9 -13.22 -2.62 5.83
N SER A 10 -13.61 -3.75 5.24
CA SER A 10 -14.73 -3.81 4.30
C SER A 10 -16.04 -3.37 4.94
N SER A 11 -16.30 -3.78 6.18
CA SER A 11 -17.52 -3.43 6.92
C SER A 11 -17.56 -1.94 7.27
N LEU A 12 -16.42 -1.35 7.65
CA LEU A 12 -16.30 0.09 7.91
C LEU A 12 -16.51 0.90 6.63
N TRP A 13 -15.86 0.50 5.53
CA TRP A 13 -16.00 1.20 4.26
C TRP A 13 -17.42 1.13 3.69
N GLU A 14 -18.09 0.00 3.88
CA GLU A 14 -19.49 -0.15 3.49
C GLU A 14 -20.42 0.77 4.30
N SER A 15 -20.11 1.03 5.59
CA SER A 15 -20.88 1.99 6.39
C SER A 15 -20.78 3.42 5.84
N CYS A 16 -19.65 3.81 5.24
CA CYS A 16 -19.49 5.08 4.55
C CYS A 16 -20.43 5.23 3.34
N ASN A 17 -20.70 4.12 2.63
CA ASN A 17 -21.58 4.11 1.47
C ASN A 17 -23.03 4.51 1.79
N GLN A 18 -23.44 4.46 3.05
CA GLN A 18 -24.79 4.90 3.46
C GLN A 18 -24.98 6.41 3.35
N LEU A 19 -23.87 7.19 3.41
CA LEU A 19 -23.87 8.64 3.29
C LEU A 19 -23.35 9.12 1.92
N ARG A 20 -22.65 8.25 1.19
CA ARG A 20 -22.12 8.53 -0.15
C ARG A 20 -23.28 8.77 -1.14
N GLY A 21 -23.18 9.80 -1.93
CA GLY A 21 -24.21 10.21 -2.90
C GLY A 21 -25.10 11.36 -2.44
N GLY A 22 -25.10 11.69 -1.15
CA GLY A 22 -25.76 12.89 -0.61
C GLY A 22 -24.80 13.98 -0.14
N MET A 23 -23.55 13.59 0.14
CA MET A 23 -22.50 14.47 0.69
C MET A 23 -21.13 14.17 0.10
N ASP A 24 -20.25 15.18 0.09
CA ASP A 24 -18.83 15.05 -0.19
C ASP A 24 -18.11 14.29 0.97
N ALA A 25 -17.05 13.53 0.65
CA ALA A 25 -16.26 12.77 1.63
C ALA A 25 -15.76 13.64 2.79
N SER A 26 -15.41 14.89 2.49
CA SER A 26 -15.00 15.86 3.52
C SER A 26 -16.10 16.23 4.52
N GLN A 27 -17.35 15.92 4.23
CA GLN A 27 -18.51 16.23 5.08
C GLN A 27 -19.02 14.99 5.80
N TYR A 28 -19.13 13.83 5.12
CA TYR A 28 -19.68 12.64 5.76
C TYR A 28 -18.70 11.94 6.70
N LYS A 29 -17.38 12.19 6.54
CA LYS A 29 -16.35 11.62 7.42
C LYS A 29 -16.64 11.87 8.91
N ASP A 30 -17.05 13.10 9.26
CA ASP A 30 -17.27 13.51 10.62
C ASP A 30 -18.42 12.72 11.27
N TYR A 31 -19.48 12.43 10.50
CA TYR A 31 -20.59 11.58 10.97
C TYR A 31 -20.17 10.12 11.19
N VAL A 32 -19.41 9.55 10.25
CA VAL A 32 -18.96 8.15 10.34
C VAL A 32 -17.98 7.96 11.50
N LEU A 33 -17.01 8.88 11.65
CA LEU A 33 -16.00 8.80 12.71
C LEU A 33 -16.61 8.96 14.11
N VAL A 34 -17.58 9.86 14.27
CA VAL A 34 -18.29 10.02 15.55
C VAL A 34 -19.09 8.76 15.89
N VAL A 35 -19.82 8.18 14.93
CA VAL A 35 -20.59 6.94 15.19
C VAL A 35 -19.65 5.76 15.49
N LEU A 36 -18.53 5.64 14.81
CA LEU A 36 -17.49 4.64 15.13
C LEU A 36 -16.97 4.84 16.56
N PHE A 37 -16.64 6.08 16.93
CA PHE A 37 -16.17 6.42 18.26
C PHE A 37 -17.19 6.07 19.36
N LEU A 38 -18.47 6.45 19.18
CA LEU A 38 -19.54 6.12 20.12
C LEU A 38 -19.72 4.61 20.29
N LYS A 39 -19.66 3.85 19.21
CA LYS A 39 -19.72 2.39 19.23
C LYS A 39 -18.57 1.81 20.05
N TYR A 40 -17.35 2.27 19.78
CA TYR A 40 -16.16 1.81 20.48
C TYR A 40 -16.19 2.09 21.98
N ILE A 41 -16.39 3.35 22.39
CA ILE A 41 -16.37 3.71 23.81
C ILE A 41 -17.47 2.98 24.59
N SER A 42 -18.66 2.78 23.96
CA SER A 42 -19.77 2.04 24.56
C SER A 42 -19.41 0.56 24.75
N ASP A 43 -18.79 -0.06 23.77
CA ASP A 43 -18.37 -1.46 23.86
C ASP A 43 -17.26 -1.64 24.90
N LYS A 44 -16.28 -0.74 24.92
CA LYS A 44 -15.18 -0.77 25.89
C LYS A 44 -15.64 -0.55 27.33
N ALA A 45 -16.46 0.47 27.57
CA ALA A 45 -16.98 0.75 28.91
C ALA A 45 -17.82 -0.41 29.50
N LYS A 46 -18.39 -1.28 28.65
CA LYS A 46 -19.07 -2.51 29.08
C LYS A 46 -18.14 -3.65 29.39
N ALA A 47 -17.07 -3.75 28.60
CA ALA A 47 -16.10 -4.83 28.73
C ALA A 47 -15.12 -4.59 29.88
N ASP A 48 -14.74 -3.34 30.10
CA ASP A 48 -13.76 -2.91 31.09
C ASP A 48 -14.41 -1.90 32.06
N LYS A 49 -14.47 -2.27 33.34
CA LYS A 49 -15.03 -1.42 34.41
C LYS A 49 -14.09 -0.28 34.84
N ASP A 50 -12.81 -0.41 34.55
CA ASP A 50 -11.78 0.56 34.87
C ASP A 50 -11.49 1.48 33.67
N TYR A 51 -12.32 1.43 32.61
CA TYR A 51 -12.19 2.29 31.42
C TYR A 51 -12.32 3.76 31.80
N LEU A 52 -11.40 4.58 31.29
CA LEU A 52 -11.26 5.97 31.72
C LEU A 52 -12.43 6.88 31.33
N LEU A 53 -13.10 6.59 30.20
CA LEU A 53 -14.24 7.40 29.75
C LEU A 53 -15.55 6.91 30.37
N ASN A 54 -16.33 7.86 30.89
CA ASN A 54 -17.63 7.61 31.48
C ASN A 54 -18.74 7.73 30.47
N ILE A 55 -19.61 6.71 30.39
CA ILE A 55 -20.82 6.76 29.53
C ILE A 55 -22.03 7.01 30.42
N PRO A 56 -22.70 8.16 30.30
CA PRO A 56 -23.91 8.45 31.07
C PRO A 56 -25.03 7.42 30.82
N GLU A 57 -25.90 7.22 31.82
CA GLU A 57 -27.04 6.34 31.67
C GLU A 57 -27.97 6.82 30.54
N GLY A 58 -28.38 5.92 29.64
CA GLY A 58 -29.16 6.23 28.46
C GLY A 58 -28.34 6.70 27.24
N CYS A 59 -27.00 6.62 27.32
CA CYS A 59 -26.09 7.01 26.24
C CYS A 59 -25.28 5.84 25.67
N PHE A 60 -25.57 4.60 26.07
CA PHE A 60 -24.91 3.41 25.53
C PHE A 60 -25.34 3.10 24.09
N TRP A 61 -24.60 2.24 23.42
CA TRP A 61 -24.87 1.87 22.03
C TRP A 61 -26.28 1.28 21.83
N GLU A 62 -26.84 0.54 22.79
CA GLU A 62 -28.22 0.02 22.75
C GLU A 62 -29.24 1.15 22.75
N ASP A 63 -28.98 2.24 23.47
CA ASP A 63 -29.88 3.40 23.50
C ASP A 63 -29.89 4.07 22.13
N ILE A 64 -28.72 4.20 21.49
CA ILE A 64 -28.56 4.70 20.12
C ILE A 64 -29.31 3.78 19.13
N LEU A 65 -29.17 2.45 19.26
CA LEU A 65 -29.89 1.49 18.43
C LEU A 65 -31.41 1.59 18.58
N ALA A 66 -31.91 1.91 19.79
CA ALA A 66 -33.31 2.10 20.04
C ALA A 66 -33.91 3.37 19.39
N LEU A 67 -33.09 4.28 18.88
CA LEU A 67 -33.52 5.46 18.14
C LEU A 67 -33.82 5.20 16.65
N ARG A 68 -33.43 4.08 16.11
CA ARG A 68 -33.66 3.76 14.70
C ARG A 68 -35.11 3.92 14.30
N TYR A 69 -35.32 4.54 13.15
CA TYR A 69 -36.63 4.80 12.56
C TYR A 69 -37.55 5.74 13.37
N LYS A 70 -37.04 6.38 14.46
CA LYS A 70 -37.77 7.41 15.18
C LYS A 70 -37.60 8.77 14.51
N SER A 71 -38.65 9.58 14.45
CA SER A 71 -38.65 10.88 13.77
C SER A 71 -37.67 11.90 14.34
N ASN A 72 -37.29 11.76 15.61
CA ASN A 72 -36.36 12.63 16.33
C ASN A 72 -34.96 12.02 16.50
N ILE A 73 -34.56 11.04 15.67
CA ILE A 73 -33.27 10.35 15.78
C ILE A 73 -32.08 11.33 15.76
N GLY A 74 -32.09 12.35 14.87
CA GLY A 74 -31.00 13.32 14.76
C GLY A 74 -30.86 14.19 16.02
N GLU A 75 -31.97 14.70 16.56
CA GLU A 75 -31.98 15.48 17.78
C GLU A 75 -31.48 14.67 19.00
N ARG A 76 -31.97 13.44 19.15
CA ARG A 76 -31.55 12.55 20.25
C ARG A 76 -30.10 12.11 20.14
N LEU A 77 -29.59 11.90 18.92
CA LEU A 77 -28.14 11.64 18.73
C LEU A 77 -27.31 12.83 19.19
N ASN A 78 -27.66 14.05 18.80
CA ASN A 78 -26.95 15.24 19.27
C ASN A 78 -26.98 15.36 20.79
N GLU A 79 -28.11 15.08 21.46
CA GLU A 79 -28.21 15.09 22.92
C GLU A 79 -27.29 14.04 23.58
N ILE A 80 -27.27 12.81 23.08
CA ILE A 80 -26.38 11.74 23.58
C ILE A 80 -24.91 12.13 23.40
N ILE A 81 -24.54 12.61 22.22
CA ILE A 81 -23.18 13.04 21.90
C ILE A 81 -22.75 14.17 22.86
N HIS A 82 -23.60 15.15 23.07
CA HIS A 82 -23.32 16.28 23.94
C HIS A 82 -23.14 15.85 25.42
N GLN A 83 -24.00 14.95 25.93
CA GLN A 83 -23.86 14.39 27.28
C GLN A 83 -22.54 13.63 27.47
N ILE A 84 -22.15 12.80 26.49
CA ILE A 84 -20.86 12.10 26.52
C ILE A 84 -19.70 13.09 26.45
N ALA A 85 -19.83 14.14 25.64
CA ALA A 85 -18.80 15.15 25.46
C ALA A 85 -18.57 15.98 26.75
N GLU A 86 -19.66 16.37 27.43
CA GLU A 86 -19.57 17.13 28.70
C GLU A 86 -18.98 16.27 29.83
N GLU A 87 -19.38 14.99 29.94
CA GLU A 87 -18.92 14.09 31.01
C GLU A 87 -17.43 13.76 30.91
N ASN A 88 -16.84 13.85 29.69
CA ASN A 88 -15.46 13.42 29.42
C ASN A 88 -14.54 14.53 28.91
N ASP A 89 -14.91 15.82 29.07
CA ASP A 89 -14.13 16.97 28.56
C ASP A 89 -13.85 16.89 27.03
N LEU A 90 -14.78 16.32 26.28
CA LEU A 90 -14.69 16.17 24.80
C LEU A 90 -15.59 17.16 24.04
N SER A 91 -16.06 18.23 24.72
CA SER A 91 -16.85 19.29 24.10
C SER A 91 -16.03 20.02 23.02
N GLY A 92 -16.64 20.21 21.83
CA GLY A 92 -15.93 20.72 20.66
C GLY A 92 -15.05 19.65 19.94
N VAL A 93 -15.09 18.40 20.38
CA VAL A 93 -14.34 17.28 19.80
C VAL A 93 -15.27 16.34 19.04
N ILE A 94 -16.25 15.75 19.71
CA ILE A 94 -17.17 14.77 19.12
C ILE A 94 -18.52 15.37 18.73
N ASP A 95 -18.86 16.54 19.24
CA ASP A 95 -20.14 17.24 19.06
C ASP A 95 -20.09 18.34 17.98
N THR A 96 -19.09 18.31 17.11
CA THR A 96 -18.94 19.26 15.97
C THR A 96 -19.86 18.92 14.80
N ALA A 97 -20.28 17.66 14.65
CA ALA A 97 -21.17 17.21 13.59
C ALA A 97 -22.64 17.30 14.07
N ASP A 98 -23.45 18.09 13.37
CA ASP A 98 -24.90 18.18 13.67
C ASP A 98 -25.69 17.06 12.97
N PHE A 99 -26.11 16.04 13.72
CA PHE A 99 -26.93 14.94 13.23
C PHE A 99 -28.38 15.35 12.90
N ASN A 100 -28.74 16.59 13.18
CA ASN A 100 -30.04 17.12 12.83
C ASN A 100 -30.03 18.11 11.66
N ASP A 101 -28.88 18.25 10.95
CA ASP A 101 -28.71 19.12 9.80
C ASP A 101 -29.51 18.64 8.58
N ASP A 102 -30.63 19.34 8.29
CA ASP A 102 -31.52 19.06 7.15
C ASP A 102 -30.83 19.30 5.79
N THR A 103 -29.78 20.10 5.73
CA THR A 103 -29.13 20.46 4.47
C THR A 103 -28.14 19.37 4.03
N LYS A 104 -27.54 18.69 5.00
CA LYS A 104 -26.55 17.62 4.75
C LYS A 104 -27.18 16.23 4.74
N LEU A 105 -28.07 15.93 5.67
CA LEU A 105 -28.63 14.60 5.91
C LEU A 105 -30.00 14.36 5.23
N GLY A 106 -30.57 15.38 4.58
CA GLY A 106 -31.90 15.32 4.01
C GLY A 106 -32.98 15.71 5.03
N LYS A 107 -34.25 15.79 4.59
CA LYS A 107 -35.39 16.24 5.42
C LYS A 107 -36.35 15.11 5.75
N GLY A 108 -36.92 15.17 6.94
CA GLY A 108 -38.01 14.30 7.34
C GLY A 108 -37.64 12.82 7.24
N LYS A 109 -38.35 12.06 6.42
CA LYS A 109 -38.11 10.61 6.28
C LYS A 109 -36.72 10.27 5.75
N ASP A 110 -36.17 11.05 4.82
CA ASP A 110 -34.87 10.77 4.22
C ASP A 110 -33.76 10.84 5.27
N LYS A 111 -33.80 11.85 6.16
CA LYS A 111 -32.86 11.97 7.30
C LYS A 111 -32.97 10.77 8.24
N VAL A 112 -34.21 10.40 8.62
CA VAL A 112 -34.45 9.25 9.49
C VAL A 112 -33.91 7.94 8.88
N ASP A 113 -34.16 7.73 7.60
CA ASP A 113 -33.71 6.53 6.89
C ASP A 113 -32.17 6.51 6.78
N THR A 114 -31.55 7.64 6.47
CA THR A 114 -30.06 7.79 6.35
C THR A 114 -29.38 7.48 7.69
N LEU A 115 -29.80 8.14 8.77
CA LEU A 115 -29.23 7.92 10.11
C LEU A 115 -29.50 6.50 10.62
N SER A 116 -30.70 5.95 10.39
CA SER A 116 -31.01 4.58 10.78
C SER A 116 -30.16 3.56 10.05
N LYS A 117 -29.87 3.77 8.77
CA LYS A 117 -28.96 2.92 8.00
C LYS A 117 -27.53 3.01 8.50
N LEU A 118 -27.05 4.24 8.77
CA LEU A 118 -25.71 4.46 9.32
C LEU A 118 -25.54 3.72 10.64
N VAL A 119 -26.44 3.91 11.61
CA VAL A 119 -26.41 3.22 12.90
C VAL A 119 -26.51 1.69 12.71
N THR A 120 -27.34 1.21 11.77
CA THR A 120 -27.49 -0.23 11.50
C THR A 120 -26.21 -0.84 10.92
N ALA A 121 -25.45 -0.11 10.11
CA ALA A 121 -24.20 -0.59 9.55
C ALA A 121 -23.16 -0.97 10.62
N PHE A 122 -23.18 -0.29 11.77
CA PHE A 122 -22.31 -0.59 12.91
C PHE A 122 -22.81 -1.72 13.83
N THR A 123 -23.88 -2.44 13.46
CA THR A 123 -24.36 -3.63 14.20
C THR A 123 -23.77 -4.95 13.71
N LYS A 124 -22.90 -4.91 12.71
CA LYS A 124 -22.23 -6.12 12.19
C LYS A 124 -21.31 -6.73 13.24
N ASN A 125 -21.23 -8.06 13.29
CA ASN A 125 -20.34 -8.78 14.22
C ASN A 125 -18.86 -8.38 14.05
N ALA A 126 -18.45 -8.00 12.84
CA ALA A 126 -17.10 -7.50 12.57
C ALA A 126 -16.80 -6.17 13.29
N LEU A 127 -17.83 -5.43 13.71
CA LEU A 127 -17.74 -4.14 14.42
C LEU A 127 -18.14 -4.28 15.90
N ASP A 128 -17.94 -5.44 16.49
CA ASP A 128 -18.08 -5.68 17.94
C ASP A 128 -16.72 -5.51 18.61
N PHE A 129 -16.55 -4.40 19.34
CA PHE A 129 -15.32 -4.01 20.01
C PHE A 129 -15.26 -4.41 21.51
N SER A 130 -16.27 -5.13 22.01
CA SER A 130 -16.37 -5.54 23.43
C SER A 130 -15.26 -6.50 23.86
N SER A 131 -14.73 -7.29 22.93
CA SER A 131 -13.56 -8.14 23.18
C SER A 131 -12.44 -7.77 22.24
N ASN A 132 -11.29 -7.41 22.81
CA ASN A 132 -10.06 -7.25 22.01
C ASN A 132 -9.59 -8.66 21.60
N ARG A 133 -10.09 -9.13 20.45
CA ARG A 133 -9.91 -10.52 19.98
C ARG A 133 -8.54 -10.80 19.37
N ALA A 134 -7.70 -9.79 19.27
CA ALA A 134 -6.37 -9.86 18.64
C ALA A 134 -5.21 -9.63 19.64
N GLY A 135 -5.45 -9.82 20.96
CA GLY A 135 -4.44 -9.47 21.95
C GLY A 135 -4.21 -7.95 22.03
N ASP A 136 -3.02 -7.52 22.42
CA ASP A 136 -2.63 -6.11 22.54
C ASP A 136 -2.42 -5.38 21.19
N ASP A 137 -2.89 -5.91 20.07
CA ASP A 137 -2.73 -5.26 18.77
C ASP A 137 -3.86 -4.27 18.50
N ASP A 138 -3.51 -3.10 18.01
CA ASP A 138 -4.42 -1.97 17.81
C ASP A 138 -5.22 -2.08 16.52
N LEU A 139 -6.05 -3.12 16.44
CA LEU A 139 -6.87 -3.41 15.27
C LEU A 139 -7.83 -2.26 14.92
N LEU A 140 -8.31 -1.54 15.94
CA LEU A 140 -9.27 -0.46 15.74
C LEU A 140 -8.61 0.86 15.34
N GLY A 141 -7.46 1.16 15.92
CA GLY A 141 -6.66 2.30 15.48
C GLY A 141 -6.25 2.16 14.02
N ASP A 142 -5.82 0.98 13.62
CA ASP A 142 -5.56 0.66 12.21
C ASP A 142 -6.81 0.84 11.33
N ALA A 143 -8.00 0.50 11.85
CA ALA A 143 -9.27 0.71 11.15
C ALA A 143 -9.62 2.20 10.99
N TYR A 144 -9.33 3.01 12.01
CA TYR A 144 -9.49 4.45 11.95
C TYR A 144 -8.53 5.07 10.92
N GLU A 145 -7.24 4.68 10.93
CA GLU A 145 -6.27 5.11 9.93
C GLU A 145 -6.68 4.70 8.51
N TYR A 146 -7.22 3.49 8.33
CA TYR A 146 -7.77 3.05 7.06
C TYR A 146 -8.88 3.98 6.55
N LEU A 147 -9.82 4.39 7.42
CA LEU A 147 -10.85 5.35 7.07
C LEU A 147 -10.25 6.72 6.73
N MET A 148 -9.29 7.21 7.52
CA MET A 148 -8.64 8.50 7.29
C MET A 148 -7.91 8.55 5.95
N LYS A 149 -7.18 7.48 5.59
CA LYS A 149 -6.53 7.33 4.28
C LYS A 149 -7.56 7.45 3.13
N ASN A 150 -8.66 6.72 3.23
CA ASN A 150 -9.69 6.71 2.19
C ASN A 150 -10.42 8.06 2.09
N PHE A 151 -10.74 8.71 3.22
CA PHE A 151 -11.33 10.06 3.20
C PHE A 151 -10.37 11.11 2.62
N ALA A 152 -9.07 11.01 2.88
CA ALA A 152 -8.07 11.88 2.29
C ALA A 152 -8.00 11.70 0.76
N SER A 153 -8.08 10.46 0.27
CA SER A 153 -8.05 10.16 -1.17
C SER A 153 -9.31 10.67 -1.91
N GLU A 154 -10.49 10.61 -1.28
CA GLU A 154 -11.76 11.06 -1.88
C GLU A 154 -12.00 12.57 -1.78
N SER A 155 -11.39 13.27 -0.83
CA SER A 155 -11.68 14.69 -0.51
C SER A 155 -11.16 15.71 -1.53
N GLY A 156 -10.45 15.31 -2.59
CA GLY A 156 -10.00 16.19 -3.70
C GLY A 156 -8.95 17.24 -3.32
N LYS A 157 -8.71 18.21 -4.22
CA LYS A 157 -7.52 19.07 -4.28
C LYS A 157 -7.21 19.98 -3.08
N SER A 158 -8.07 20.19 -2.11
CA SER A 158 -7.83 21.23 -1.08
C SER A 158 -7.50 20.71 0.30
N LYS A 159 -7.40 19.41 0.55
CA LYS A 159 -7.44 18.88 1.92
C LYS A 159 -6.47 17.74 2.27
N GLY A 160 -5.40 17.55 1.50
CA GLY A 160 -4.27 16.69 1.91
C GLY A 160 -3.48 17.19 3.15
N GLN A 161 -3.99 18.25 3.78
CA GLN A 161 -3.36 18.89 4.94
C GLN A 161 -3.65 18.19 6.27
N PHE A 162 -4.57 17.22 6.31
CA PHE A 162 -4.97 16.57 7.57
C PHE A 162 -4.45 15.14 7.72
N TYR A 163 -3.83 14.57 6.71
CA TYR A 163 -3.32 13.20 6.76
C TYR A 163 -1.98 13.08 6.01
N THR A 164 -0.97 12.60 6.71
CA THR A 164 0.32 12.23 6.12
C THR A 164 0.26 10.78 5.63
N PRO A 165 0.72 10.45 4.41
CA PRO A 165 0.77 9.06 3.95
C PRO A 165 1.48 8.17 4.96
N GLY A 166 0.86 7.04 5.29
CA GLY A 166 1.34 6.15 6.35
C GLY A 166 2.76 5.63 6.12
N GLU A 167 3.11 5.37 4.85
CA GLU A 167 4.44 4.98 4.42
C GLU A 167 5.50 6.05 4.72
N VAL A 168 5.18 7.32 4.49
CA VAL A 168 6.11 8.44 4.81
C VAL A 168 6.23 8.63 6.31
N SER A 169 5.12 8.50 7.05
CA SER A 169 5.14 8.56 8.52
C SER A 169 6.00 7.45 9.12
N ARG A 170 5.99 6.25 8.54
CA ARG A 170 6.84 5.12 8.96
C ARG A 170 8.32 5.40 8.72
N VAL A 171 8.69 5.93 7.55
CA VAL A 171 10.08 6.36 7.28
C VAL A 171 10.51 7.37 8.33
N MET A 172 9.72 8.43 8.57
CA MET A 172 10.08 9.46 9.55
C MET A 172 10.28 8.89 10.96
N ALA A 173 9.35 8.05 11.41
CA ALA A 173 9.40 7.45 12.75
C ALA A 173 10.66 6.61 12.97
N LYS A 174 11.08 5.84 11.97
CA LYS A 174 12.27 5.01 12.03
C LYS A 174 13.57 5.83 11.99
N VAL A 175 13.69 6.77 11.03
CA VAL A 175 14.95 7.51 10.84
C VAL A 175 15.31 8.50 11.96
N ILE A 176 14.35 8.94 12.79
CA ILE A 176 14.64 9.78 13.97
C ILE A 176 15.21 8.99 15.15
N GLY A 177 15.16 7.63 15.09
CA GLY A 177 15.83 6.76 16.05
C GLY A 177 15.17 6.66 17.42
N ILE A 178 13.84 6.77 17.51
CA ILE A 178 13.08 6.56 18.75
C ILE A 178 13.28 5.13 19.27
N HIS A 179 13.33 4.14 18.38
CA HIS A 179 13.54 2.73 18.72
C HIS A 179 14.92 2.42 19.33
N GLN A 180 15.84 3.36 19.29
CA GLN A 180 17.18 3.23 19.91
C GLN A 180 17.28 3.96 21.25
N ASP A 181 16.22 4.69 21.65
CA ASP A 181 16.21 5.48 22.88
C ASP A 181 15.86 4.61 24.08
N LEU A 182 16.80 4.49 25.01
CA LEU A 182 16.66 3.69 26.22
C LEU A 182 16.05 4.48 27.41
N HIS A 183 15.75 5.77 27.23
CA HIS A 183 15.10 6.55 28.27
C HIS A 183 13.65 6.10 28.47
N GLU A 184 13.27 5.88 29.73
CA GLU A 184 11.92 5.44 30.08
C GLU A 184 10.84 6.50 29.81
N ASN A 185 11.19 7.78 29.93
CA ASN A 185 10.25 8.89 29.78
C ASN A 185 10.72 9.81 28.67
N ILE A 186 10.08 9.73 27.53
CA ILE A 186 10.33 10.60 26.38
C ILE A 186 9.07 11.38 26.01
N SER A 187 9.24 12.49 25.33
CA SER A 187 8.17 13.34 24.82
C SER A 187 8.26 13.50 23.31
N ILE A 188 7.12 13.32 22.62
CA ILE A 188 7.00 13.49 21.17
C ILE A 188 6.02 14.64 20.92
N TYR A 189 6.41 15.58 20.05
CA TYR A 189 5.60 16.73 19.68
C TYR A 189 5.39 16.84 18.19
N ASP A 190 4.16 17.14 17.79
CA ASP A 190 3.83 17.54 16.41
C ASP A 190 3.13 18.91 16.43
N PRO A 191 3.78 19.99 15.93
CA PRO A 191 3.22 21.34 15.87
C PRO A 191 2.10 21.52 14.86
N THR A 192 1.81 20.51 14.00
CA THR A 192 0.81 20.53 12.93
C THR A 192 0.14 19.18 12.79
N CYS A 193 -0.33 18.63 13.91
CA CYS A 193 -0.61 17.19 14.06
C CYS A 193 -1.75 16.64 13.18
N GLY A 194 -2.59 17.49 12.59
CA GLY A 194 -3.68 17.06 11.73
C GLY A 194 -4.58 16.04 12.43
N SER A 195 -4.60 14.79 11.93
CA SER A 195 -5.32 13.66 12.52
C SER A 195 -4.57 12.96 13.67
N GLY A 196 -3.34 13.36 13.99
CA GLY A 196 -2.49 12.72 15.01
C GLY A 196 -1.79 11.44 14.54
N SER A 197 -2.01 10.99 13.30
CA SER A 197 -1.45 9.72 12.78
C SER A 197 0.09 9.68 12.80
N LEU A 198 0.76 10.82 12.55
CA LEU A 198 2.23 10.90 12.61
C LEU A 198 2.75 10.74 14.05
N LEU A 199 2.06 11.31 15.04
CA LEU A 199 2.39 11.12 16.46
C LEU A 199 2.26 9.65 16.88
N LEU A 200 1.16 8.99 16.52
CA LEU A 200 0.93 7.57 16.81
C LEU A 200 1.98 6.69 16.14
N ARG A 201 2.35 7.03 14.92
CA ARG A 201 3.38 6.28 14.19
C ARG A 201 4.76 6.46 14.84
N ALA A 202 5.10 7.66 15.28
CA ALA A 202 6.33 7.91 16.05
C ALA A 202 6.31 7.17 17.39
N LEU A 203 5.19 7.19 18.09
CA LEU A 203 5.00 6.43 19.33
C LEU A 203 5.19 4.93 19.16
N SER A 204 4.72 4.36 18.05
CA SER A 204 4.83 2.92 17.78
C SER A 204 6.28 2.43 17.63
N GLU A 205 7.24 3.32 17.46
CA GLU A 205 8.67 3.00 17.45
C GLU A 205 9.30 3.16 18.86
N SER A 206 8.57 3.62 19.87
CA SER A 206 9.10 3.74 21.23
C SER A 206 9.24 2.40 21.91
N LEU A 207 10.36 2.18 22.60
CA LEU A 207 10.56 1.01 23.48
C LEU A 207 9.63 1.03 24.71
N HIS A 208 9.19 2.22 25.12
CA HIS A 208 8.35 2.45 26.30
C HIS A 208 7.11 3.28 25.96
N PRO A 209 6.21 2.78 25.07
CA PRO A 209 5.08 3.57 24.59
C PRO A 209 4.14 4.05 25.69
N ASN A 210 3.96 3.28 26.77
CA ASN A 210 3.12 3.66 27.91
C ASN A 210 3.71 4.81 28.76
N ASN A 211 5.01 5.05 28.65
CA ASN A 211 5.71 6.12 29.37
C ASN A 211 6.08 7.29 28.44
N THR A 212 5.67 7.23 27.19
CA THR A 212 5.93 8.28 26.20
C THR A 212 4.80 9.29 26.19
N ALA A 213 5.12 10.56 26.43
CA ALA A 213 4.14 11.64 26.44
C ALA A 213 3.96 12.23 25.02
N LEU A 214 2.71 12.33 24.57
CA LEU A 214 2.36 12.86 23.26
C LEU A 214 1.77 14.28 23.38
N PHE A 215 2.30 15.17 22.53
CA PHE A 215 1.87 16.55 22.43
C PHE A 215 1.56 16.89 20.97
N GLY A 216 0.40 17.48 20.73
CA GLY A 216 0.00 17.86 19.37
C GLY A 216 -0.63 19.25 19.34
N GLN A 217 -0.31 20.04 18.32
CA GLN A 217 -1.01 21.31 18.10
C GLN A 217 -1.60 21.34 16.70
N GLU A 218 -2.86 21.77 16.59
CA GLU A 218 -3.57 21.88 15.32
C GLU A 218 -4.45 23.14 15.31
N LYS A 219 -4.51 23.78 14.17
CA LYS A 219 -5.25 25.03 14.00
C LYS A 219 -6.74 24.82 13.79
N ASP A 220 -7.11 23.80 13.01
CA ASP A 220 -8.50 23.50 12.66
C ASP A 220 -9.14 22.66 13.78
N ILE A 221 -10.25 23.16 14.34
CA ILE A 221 -10.94 22.49 15.45
C ILE A 221 -11.45 21.09 15.07
N ASN A 222 -11.87 20.86 13.84
CA ASN A 222 -12.33 19.53 13.41
C ASN A 222 -11.16 18.54 13.36
N ASN A 223 -9.99 18.99 12.93
CA ASN A 223 -8.78 18.16 12.96
C ASN A 223 -8.33 17.87 14.40
N VAL A 224 -8.44 18.83 15.32
CA VAL A 224 -8.21 18.60 16.77
C VAL A 224 -9.15 17.50 17.28
N GLY A 225 -10.43 17.57 16.93
CA GLY A 225 -11.40 16.53 17.26
C GLY A 225 -11.00 15.16 16.72
N MET A 226 -10.61 15.11 15.45
CA MET A 226 -10.13 13.87 14.82
C MET A 226 -8.88 13.32 15.52
N ALA A 227 -7.89 14.17 15.84
CA ALA A 227 -6.68 13.75 16.53
C ALA A 227 -6.99 13.18 17.92
N LYS A 228 -7.82 13.86 18.72
CA LYS A 228 -8.22 13.37 20.06
C LYS A 228 -8.95 12.03 19.96
N MET A 229 -9.93 11.89 19.06
CA MET A 229 -10.60 10.60 18.83
C MET A 229 -9.59 9.52 18.45
N ASN A 230 -8.64 9.84 17.56
CA ASN A 230 -7.61 8.90 17.12
C ASN A 230 -6.75 8.44 18.31
N MET A 231 -6.29 9.34 19.16
CA MET A 231 -5.52 9.01 20.38
C MET A 231 -6.31 8.07 21.30
N ILE A 232 -7.58 8.37 21.56
CA ILE A 232 -8.45 7.56 22.43
C ILE A 232 -8.66 6.16 21.83
N LEU A 233 -8.90 6.06 20.53
CA LEU A 233 -9.08 4.78 19.84
C LEU A 233 -7.84 3.88 19.91
N HIS A 234 -6.66 4.48 20.00
CA HIS A 234 -5.37 3.79 20.19
C HIS A 234 -5.00 3.56 21.67
N GLY A 235 -5.85 3.96 22.62
CA GLY A 235 -5.61 3.78 24.06
C GLY A 235 -4.67 4.81 24.69
N TYR A 236 -4.53 5.99 24.05
CA TYR A 236 -3.67 7.08 24.54
C TYR A 236 -4.49 8.31 24.93
N GLU A 237 -5.46 8.12 25.81
CA GLU A 237 -6.40 9.16 26.28
C GLU A 237 -5.69 10.33 26.98
N CYS A 238 -4.51 10.10 27.57
CA CYS A 238 -3.70 11.12 28.26
C CYS A 238 -2.86 11.99 27.32
N SER A 239 -3.00 11.88 26.00
CA SER A 239 -2.30 12.74 25.04
C SER A 239 -2.81 14.19 25.12
N ASP A 240 -1.89 15.16 25.03
CA ASP A 240 -2.21 16.60 25.08
C ASP A 240 -2.30 17.18 23.66
N ILE A 241 -3.51 17.25 23.14
CA ILE A 241 -3.80 17.83 21.80
C ILE A 241 -4.50 19.17 21.96
N GLN A 242 -3.82 20.25 21.58
CA GLN A 242 -4.26 21.63 21.75
C GLN A 242 -4.66 22.30 20.43
N GLN A 243 -5.74 23.10 20.48
CA GLN A 243 -6.11 23.96 19.36
C GLN A 243 -5.30 25.25 19.38
N GLY A 244 -4.66 25.60 18.26
CA GLY A 244 -3.98 26.90 18.15
C GLY A 244 -3.18 27.02 16.84
N ASP A 245 -2.99 28.27 16.42
CA ASP A 245 -2.10 28.60 15.29
C ASP A 245 -0.64 28.56 15.79
N THR A 246 0.07 27.52 15.47
CA THR A 246 1.43 27.23 15.96
C THR A 246 2.42 28.39 15.77
N LEU A 247 2.31 29.11 14.69
CA LEU A 247 3.21 30.22 14.41
C LEU A 247 2.80 31.51 15.13
N ASN A 248 1.51 31.77 15.32
CA ASN A 248 1.00 33.00 15.92
C ASN A 248 0.51 32.85 17.38
N ASN A 249 0.18 31.65 17.80
CA ASN A 249 -0.33 31.34 19.14
C ASN A 249 0.07 29.93 19.57
N PRO A 250 1.38 29.67 19.78
CA PRO A 250 1.84 28.37 20.30
C PRO A 250 1.25 28.09 21.68
N GLN A 251 0.80 26.87 21.91
CA GLN A 251 0.12 26.49 23.15
C GLN A 251 1.08 25.87 24.18
N PHE A 252 2.13 25.20 23.72
CA PHE A 252 3.09 24.55 24.61
C PHE A 252 4.22 25.48 25.00
N LEU A 253 4.11 26.01 26.19
CA LEU A 253 5.02 27.02 26.73
C LEU A 253 5.63 26.57 28.07
N SER A 254 6.93 26.74 28.23
CA SER A 254 7.61 26.60 29.51
C SER A 254 7.56 27.88 30.34
N SER A 255 7.40 29.04 29.67
CA SER A 255 7.13 30.35 30.27
C SER A 255 6.38 31.23 29.27
N PRO A 256 5.83 32.42 29.67
CA PRO A 256 5.14 33.31 28.75
C PRO A 256 5.92 33.72 27.48
N THR A 257 7.25 33.59 27.52
CA THR A 257 8.14 33.97 26.41
C THR A 257 9.04 32.83 25.91
N ALA A 258 8.84 31.59 26.39
CA ALA A 258 9.65 30.46 26.00
C ALA A 258 8.79 29.24 25.65
N LEU A 259 9.10 28.61 24.53
CA LEU A 259 8.47 27.36 24.12
C LEU A 259 8.89 26.22 25.08
N GLN A 260 7.98 25.29 25.29
CA GLN A 260 8.30 23.98 25.84
C GLN A 260 9.19 23.21 24.86
N THR A 261 10.10 22.41 25.39
CA THR A 261 11.00 21.59 24.54
C THR A 261 10.72 20.10 24.71
N PHE A 262 10.97 19.34 23.66
CA PHE A 262 10.61 17.93 23.54
C PHE A 262 11.81 17.11 23.06
N ASN A 263 11.85 15.83 23.43
CA ASN A 263 12.91 14.90 22.99
C ASN A 263 12.83 14.66 21.48
N TYR A 264 11.60 14.48 20.97
CA TYR A 264 11.36 14.24 19.54
C TYR A 264 10.31 15.21 19.01
N VAL A 265 10.56 15.75 17.81
CA VAL A 265 9.61 16.63 17.13
C VAL A 265 9.42 16.12 15.69
N VAL A 266 8.20 15.79 15.34
CA VAL A 266 7.83 15.32 14.00
C VAL A 266 6.80 16.25 13.39
N ALA A 267 6.89 16.55 12.09
CA ALA A 267 5.92 17.46 11.48
C ALA A 267 5.77 17.26 9.97
N ASN A 268 4.54 17.40 9.52
CA ASN A 268 4.20 17.64 8.11
C ASN A 268 3.41 18.95 8.00
N PRO A 269 4.08 20.12 8.04
CA PRO A 269 3.41 21.40 8.01
C PRO A 269 2.78 21.67 6.63
N PRO A 270 1.78 22.57 6.56
CA PRO A 270 1.17 22.96 5.28
C PRO A 270 2.19 23.63 4.37
N PHE A 271 2.35 23.07 3.14
CA PHE A 271 3.37 23.52 2.19
C PHE A 271 3.14 24.93 1.70
N SER A 272 4.20 25.73 1.70
CA SER A 272 4.25 27.08 1.13
C SER A 272 3.10 27.98 1.59
N GLN A 273 2.77 27.93 2.88
CA GLN A 273 1.70 28.73 3.47
C GLN A 273 1.98 30.22 3.31
N LYS A 274 1.06 30.90 2.63
CA LYS A 274 1.13 32.36 2.43
C LYS A 274 0.53 33.10 3.64
N SER A 275 1.04 34.31 3.89
CA SER A 275 0.51 35.20 4.94
C SER A 275 0.41 34.51 6.30
N TRP A 276 1.42 33.73 6.64
CA TRP A 276 1.51 32.95 7.87
C TRP A 276 1.66 33.83 9.13
N LEU A 277 2.25 35.02 8.97
CA LEU A 277 2.46 35.96 10.05
C LEU A 277 1.35 37.01 10.10
N LYS A 278 0.63 37.12 11.23
CA LYS A 278 -0.49 38.03 11.39
C LYS A 278 -0.10 39.30 12.15
N SER A 279 0.95 39.28 13.00
CA SER A 279 1.38 40.43 13.82
C SER A 279 2.88 40.38 14.11
N ALA A 280 3.48 41.57 14.26
CA ALA A 280 4.85 41.86 14.75
C ALA A 280 5.98 40.97 14.15
N LYS A 281 6.51 41.45 13.04
CA LYS A 281 7.46 40.74 12.19
C LYS A 281 8.86 40.60 12.71
N GLU A 282 9.30 41.53 13.53
CA GLU A 282 10.71 41.71 13.84
C GLU A 282 11.08 41.26 15.27
N ASN A 283 10.09 41.14 16.15
CA ASN A 283 10.28 40.67 17.51
C ASN A 283 9.41 39.45 17.80
N ASP A 284 9.91 38.26 17.41
CA ASP A 284 9.28 37.04 17.86
C ASP A 284 9.53 36.83 19.38
N MET A 285 8.44 36.82 20.14
CA MET A 285 8.48 36.67 21.58
C MET A 285 9.19 35.42 22.07
N PHE A 286 9.21 34.39 21.20
CA PHE A 286 9.81 33.08 21.49
C PHE A 286 11.23 32.91 20.90
N GLU A 287 11.78 33.97 20.28
CA GLU A 287 13.13 33.99 19.72
C GLU A 287 13.39 32.85 18.72
N ARG A 288 12.38 32.51 17.90
CA ARG A 288 12.52 31.40 16.91
C ARG A 288 13.45 31.78 15.77
N TRP A 289 13.44 33.05 15.35
CA TRP A 289 14.25 33.53 14.21
C TRP A 289 15.11 34.76 14.51
N GLY A 290 14.94 35.37 15.68
CA GLY A 290 15.75 36.54 16.12
C GLY A 290 15.42 37.86 15.39
N ASN A 291 16.26 38.86 15.61
CA ASN A 291 16.02 40.25 15.16
C ASN A 291 16.52 40.55 13.72
N GLY A 292 16.72 39.52 12.89
CA GLY A 292 17.16 39.69 11.50
C GLY A 292 18.67 40.06 11.31
N VAL A 293 19.38 40.31 12.40
CA VAL A 293 20.83 40.56 12.37
C VAL A 293 21.56 39.24 12.68
N VAL A 294 22.34 38.76 11.74
CA VAL A 294 23.15 37.56 11.91
C VAL A 294 24.55 37.98 12.37
N ASP A 295 24.69 38.16 13.67
CA ASP A 295 26.00 38.32 14.27
C ASP A 295 26.56 36.97 14.72
N MET A 296 27.64 36.53 14.11
CA MET A 296 28.43 35.39 14.60
C MET A 296 29.44 35.93 15.58
N GLU A 297 29.30 35.60 16.84
CA GLU A 297 30.39 35.86 17.83
C GLU A 297 31.64 35.12 17.39
N GLU A 298 32.80 35.79 17.50
CA GLU A 298 34.08 35.25 17.11
C GLU A 298 34.35 33.96 17.91
N GLY A 299 34.37 32.82 17.25
CA GLY A 299 34.52 31.49 17.89
C GLY A 299 33.24 30.70 18.19
N SER A 300 32.06 31.27 18.00
CA SER A 300 30.76 30.54 18.14
C SER A 300 30.36 29.92 16.77
N ARG A 301 29.90 28.66 16.82
CA ARG A 301 29.29 28.01 15.63
C ARG A 301 27.80 28.30 15.48
N THR A 302 27.13 28.77 16.55
CA THR A 302 25.71 29.10 16.54
C THR A 302 25.51 30.59 16.36
N PRO A 303 24.80 31.04 15.31
CA PRO A 303 24.48 32.46 15.15
C PRO A 303 23.53 32.91 16.26
N SER A 304 23.71 34.18 16.73
CA SER A 304 22.79 34.81 17.67
C SER A 304 21.35 34.95 17.13
N SER A 305 21.22 34.94 15.78
CA SER A 305 19.95 34.92 15.07
C SER A 305 20.05 34.04 13.84
N ILE A 306 19.08 33.13 13.62
CA ILE A 306 19.07 32.27 12.41
C ILE A 306 18.54 33.03 11.17
N GLY A 307 17.67 34.01 11.36
CA GLY A 307 17.09 34.83 10.30
C GLY A 307 15.57 34.78 10.23
N VAL A 308 14.96 35.87 9.75
CA VAL A 308 13.50 36.02 9.67
C VAL A 308 12.96 35.38 8.38
N PRO A 309 12.02 34.43 8.47
CA PRO A 309 11.41 33.80 7.30
C PRO A 309 10.62 34.79 6.45
N PRO A 310 10.55 34.58 5.10
CA PRO A 310 9.80 35.48 4.23
C PRO A 310 8.28 35.36 4.46
N GLU A 311 7.57 36.50 4.43
CA GLU A 311 6.12 36.55 4.64
C GLU A 311 5.29 35.68 3.69
N LYS A 312 5.79 35.55 2.47
CA LYS A 312 5.10 34.85 1.39
C LYS A 312 5.20 33.33 1.46
N ASN A 313 6.04 32.82 2.38
CA ASN A 313 6.31 31.40 2.53
C ASN A 313 6.67 31.02 3.96
N GLY A 314 5.84 30.21 4.60
CA GLY A 314 5.96 29.78 5.99
C GLY A 314 6.83 28.54 6.21
N ASP A 315 7.37 27.90 5.16
CA ASP A 315 8.09 26.64 5.27
C ASP A 315 9.21 26.72 6.34
N TYR A 316 10.05 27.75 6.26
CA TYR A 316 11.12 27.97 7.24
C TYR A 316 10.61 28.47 8.62
N ALA A 317 9.44 29.09 8.70
CA ALA A 317 8.87 29.48 9.98
C ALA A 317 8.50 28.24 10.81
N PHE A 318 7.91 27.23 10.18
CA PHE A 318 7.67 25.93 10.82
C PHE A 318 8.96 25.21 11.19
N LEU A 319 9.94 25.16 10.29
CA LEU A 319 11.22 24.51 10.54
C LEU A 319 11.94 25.14 11.76
N LEU A 320 11.93 26.47 11.86
CA LEU A 320 12.53 27.19 13.00
C LEU A 320 11.73 27.01 14.30
N HIS A 321 10.40 26.90 14.22
CA HIS A 321 9.57 26.54 15.37
C HIS A 321 9.92 25.13 15.89
N ILE A 322 10.07 24.16 14.98
CA ILE A 322 10.49 22.78 15.29
C ILE A 322 11.85 22.81 15.99
N ILE A 323 12.85 23.44 15.39
CA ILE A 323 14.20 23.55 15.97
C ILE A 323 14.14 24.18 17.38
N LYS A 324 13.33 25.23 17.58
CA LYS A 324 13.22 25.89 18.90
C LYS A 324 12.51 25.02 19.94
N SER A 325 11.57 24.15 19.49
CA SER A 325 10.82 23.21 20.33
C SER A 325 11.57 21.90 20.62
N MET A 326 12.74 21.66 20.02
CA MET A 326 13.59 20.51 20.33
C MET A 326 14.40 20.75 21.60
N ALA A 327 14.52 19.75 22.46
CA ALA A 327 15.43 19.75 23.60
C ALA A 327 16.90 19.97 23.18
N ALA A 328 17.82 20.15 24.13
CA ALA A 328 19.23 20.40 23.82
C ALA A 328 19.90 19.23 23.07
N ASP A 329 19.44 18.03 23.32
CA ASP A 329 19.82 16.76 22.67
C ASP A 329 18.69 16.19 21.82
N GLY A 330 17.64 16.98 21.57
CA GLY A 330 16.45 16.57 20.86
C GLY A 330 16.70 16.28 19.38
N LYS A 331 15.85 15.39 18.83
CA LYS A 331 15.86 15.00 17.42
C LYS A 331 14.53 15.35 16.76
N GLY A 332 14.52 15.49 15.44
CA GLY A 332 13.29 15.80 14.75
C GLY A 332 13.31 15.41 13.27
N ALA A 333 12.12 15.31 12.69
CA ALA A 333 11.95 15.14 11.25
C ALA A 333 10.82 16.04 10.75
N CYS A 334 11.07 16.73 9.64
CA CYS A 334 10.11 17.64 9.03
C CYS A 334 9.99 17.39 7.54
N ILE A 335 8.76 17.23 7.05
CA ILE A 335 8.47 17.13 5.61
C ILE A 335 8.30 18.54 5.05
N LEU A 336 9.07 18.89 4.03
CA LEU A 336 8.98 20.17 3.34
C LEU A 336 9.13 20.00 1.82
N PRO A 337 8.61 20.97 1.01
CA PRO A 337 8.82 20.93 -0.44
C PRO A 337 10.30 21.06 -0.79
N HIS A 338 10.76 20.36 -1.82
CA HIS A 338 12.17 20.43 -2.29
C HIS A 338 12.71 21.85 -2.46
N GLY A 339 11.85 22.82 -2.76
CA GLY A 339 12.27 24.22 -2.91
C GLY A 339 13.02 24.80 -1.72
N VAL A 340 12.78 24.33 -0.49
CA VAL A 340 13.50 24.78 0.70
C VAL A 340 14.99 24.50 0.64
N LEU A 341 15.39 23.49 -0.13
CA LEU A 341 16.80 23.08 -0.26
C LEU A 341 17.63 24.05 -1.12
N PHE A 342 16.99 24.86 -1.97
CA PHE A 342 17.74 25.69 -2.94
C PHE A 342 17.20 27.11 -3.16
N ARG A 343 16.01 27.47 -2.65
CA ARG A 343 15.55 28.86 -2.75
C ARG A 343 16.55 29.82 -2.13
N GLY A 344 16.75 30.99 -2.79
CA GLY A 344 17.69 32.05 -2.37
C GLY A 344 17.10 33.06 -1.38
N ASN A 345 17.72 34.24 -1.30
CA ASN A 345 17.35 35.35 -0.43
C ASN A 345 17.28 34.95 1.04
N ALA A 346 16.27 35.40 1.81
CA ALA A 346 16.11 35.11 3.21
C ALA A 346 16.13 33.61 3.54
N GLU A 347 15.49 32.76 2.71
CA GLU A 347 15.53 31.32 2.92
C GLU A 347 16.93 30.73 2.75
N GLY A 348 17.72 31.26 1.81
CA GLY A 348 19.13 30.89 1.62
C GLY A 348 20.00 31.20 2.84
N GLU A 349 19.84 32.39 3.44
CA GLU A 349 20.58 32.77 4.66
C GLU A 349 20.15 31.93 5.87
N ILE A 350 18.87 31.67 6.05
CA ILE A 350 18.38 30.80 7.13
C ILE A 350 18.96 29.40 6.97
N ARG A 351 18.91 28.83 5.77
CA ARG A 351 19.46 27.50 5.47
C ARG A 351 20.96 27.43 5.79
N LYS A 352 21.72 28.42 5.35
CA LYS A 352 23.14 28.56 5.67
C LYS A 352 23.40 28.55 7.17
N ASN A 353 22.61 29.28 7.93
CA ASN A 353 22.78 29.38 9.39
C ASN A 353 22.41 28.06 10.09
N ILE A 354 21.35 27.38 9.67
CA ILE A 354 20.97 26.05 10.20
C ILE A 354 22.07 25.02 9.91
N VAL A 355 22.66 25.03 8.69
CA VAL A 355 23.75 24.13 8.32
C VAL A 355 25.00 24.43 9.14
N LYS A 356 25.34 25.71 9.34
CA LYS A 356 26.51 26.11 10.17
C LYS A 356 26.32 25.71 11.63
N ALA A 357 25.09 25.78 12.16
CA ALA A 357 24.74 25.31 13.49
C ALA A 357 24.82 23.79 13.64
N GLY A 358 24.92 23.06 12.51
CA GLY A 358 25.00 21.60 12.50
C GLY A 358 23.67 20.89 12.81
N TYR A 359 22.53 21.58 12.75
CA TYR A 359 21.25 20.98 13.14
C TYR A 359 20.69 20.00 12.12
N ILE A 360 21.05 20.12 10.83
CA ILE A 360 20.64 19.16 9.81
C ILE A 360 21.59 17.96 9.81
N LYS A 361 21.09 16.79 10.20
CA LYS A 361 21.82 15.53 10.18
C LYS A 361 21.73 14.86 8.81
N GLY A 362 20.55 14.89 8.20
CA GLY A 362 20.36 14.31 6.87
C GLY A 362 19.15 14.81 6.13
N LEU A 363 19.08 14.40 4.86
CA LEU A 363 18.02 14.73 3.91
C LEU A 363 17.59 13.49 3.16
N ILE A 364 16.30 13.28 3.02
CA ILE A 364 15.75 12.21 2.18
C ILE A 364 14.85 12.84 1.13
N GLY A 365 15.21 12.71 -0.15
CA GLY A 365 14.40 13.12 -1.28
C GLY A 365 13.34 12.08 -1.57
N LEU A 366 12.07 12.50 -1.59
CA LEU A 366 10.92 11.62 -1.79
C LEU A 366 10.41 11.70 -3.24
N PRO A 367 9.74 10.65 -3.74
CA PRO A 367 9.03 10.68 -5.00
C PRO A 367 7.99 11.81 -5.07
N GLN A 368 7.75 12.33 -6.27
CA GLN A 368 6.64 13.26 -6.50
C GLN A 368 5.28 12.55 -6.36
N ASN A 369 4.20 13.33 -6.24
CA ASN A 369 2.83 12.80 -6.14
C ASN A 369 2.57 11.81 -4.99
N LEU A 370 3.32 11.86 -3.89
CA LEU A 370 3.04 11.05 -2.68
C LEU A 370 1.95 11.68 -1.80
N PHE A 371 1.84 13.01 -1.78
CA PHE A 371 0.97 13.72 -0.84
C PHE A 371 -0.38 14.05 -1.46
N TYR A 372 -1.45 13.84 -0.71
CA TYR A 372 -2.81 14.13 -1.16
C TYR A 372 -2.99 15.62 -1.50
N GLY A 373 -3.57 15.88 -2.66
CA GLY A 373 -3.88 17.23 -3.13
C GLY A 373 -2.70 18.03 -3.71
N THR A 374 -1.48 17.48 -3.77
CA THR A 374 -0.33 18.14 -4.39
C THR A 374 0.58 17.17 -5.13
N GLY A 375 1.04 17.58 -6.30
CA GLY A 375 2.09 16.83 -7.03
C GLY A 375 3.52 17.31 -6.74
N ILE A 376 3.69 18.21 -5.77
CA ILE A 376 4.99 18.82 -5.48
C ILE A 376 5.91 17.77 -4.83
N PRO A 377 7.15 17.58 -5.35
CA PRO A 377 8.13 16.72 -4.70
C PRO A 377 8.53 17.30 -3.35
N ALA A 378 8.58 16.44 -2.34
CA ALA A 378 8.95 16.79 -0.97
C ALA A 378 10.21 16.07 -0.52
N CYS A 379 10.82 16.58 0.56
CA CYS A 379 11.94 15.93 1.25
C CYS A 379 11.66 15.86 2.75
N ILE A 380 12.26 14.88 3.41
CA ILE A 380 12.34 14.82 4.86
C ILE A 380 13.67 15.46 5.28
N ILE A 381 13.59 16.49 6.14
CA ILE A 381 14.74 17.09 6.78
C ILE A 381 14.88 16.46 8.16
N ILE A 382 15.98 15.78 8.41
CA ILE A 382 16.25 15.14 9.69
C ILE A 382 17.15 16.05 10.49
N LEU A 383 16.63 16.45 11.65
CA LEU A 383 17.24 17.36 12.60
C LEU A 383 17.78 16.58 13.80
N ASP A 384 18.96 16.94 14.25
CA ASP A 384 19.55 16.35 15.44
C ASP A 384 20.46 17.40 16.12
N LYS A 385 20.11 17.80 17.35
CA LYS A 385 20.90 18.75 18.12
C LYS A 385 22.04 18.09 18.88
N GLN A 386 21.96 16.77 19.09
CA GLN A 386 23.03 16.03 19.73
C GLN A 386 24.29 16.12 18.84
N ASP A 387 25.40 16.43 19.40
CA ASP A 387 26.70 16.58 18.74
C ASP A 387 26.70 17.51 17.50
N ALA A 388 25.76 18.45 17.44
CA ALA A 388 25.58 19.34 16.31
C ALA A 388 26.86 20.17 16.02
N SER A 389 27.61 20.60 17.08
CA SER A 389 28.86 21.33 16.96
C SER A 389 29.97 20.55 16.24
N ASP A 390 29.96 19.24 16.29
CA ASP A 390 31.00 18.36 15.76
C ASP A 390 30.62 17.74 14.40
N ARG A 391 29.42 18.01 13.91
CA ARG A 391 28.91 17.47 12.63
C ARG A 391 29.76 17.95 11.44
N LYS A 392 30.26 17.00 10.65
CA LYS A 392 31.19 17.24 9.53
C LYS A 392 30.53 17.35 8.17
N GLY A 393 29.26 17.05 8.06
CA GLY A 393 28.49 17.06 6.82
C GLY A 393 27.04 16.60 7.01
N ILE A 394 26.37 16.36 5.91
CA ILE A 394 24.96 15.94 5.85
C ILE A 394 24.86 14.64 5.05
N PHE A 395 24.17 13.65 5.61
CA PHE A 395 23.88 12.42 4.86
C PHE A 395 22.64 12.61 3.99
N MET A 396 22.74 12.32 2.71
CA MET A 396 21.68 12.54 1.75
C MET A 396 21.27 11.22 1.10
N ILE A 397 19.95 10.99 0.99
CA ILE A 397 19.34 9.87 0.28
C ILE A 397 18.42 10.42 -0.82
N ASP A 398 18.58 9.96 -2.04
CA ASP A 398 17.71 10.27 -3.18
C ASP A 398 16.77 9.09 -3.46
N ALA A 399 15.63 9.04 -2.78
CA ALA A 399 14.63 7.98 -2.93
C ALA A 399 13.54 8.31 -3.98
N LYS A 400 13.78 9.29 -4.85
CA LYS A 400 12.77 9.82 -5.80
C LYS A 400 12.20 8.79 -6.78
N ASP A 401 12.96 7.73 -7.08
CA ASP A 401 12.60 6.71 -8.08
C ASP A 401 11.98 5.44 -7.45
N GLY A 402 11.98 5.34 -6.11
CA GLY A 402 11.40 4.23 -5.36
C GLY A 402 9.90 4.42 -5.10
N PHE A 403 9.03 3.93 -5.98
CA PHE A 403 7.59 4.00 -5.80
C PHE A 403 6.82 3.08 -6.75
N VAL A 404 5.56 2.83 -6.40
CA VAL A 404 4.55 2.23 -7.28
C VAL A 404 3.41 3.21 -7.52
N LYS A 405 2.77 3.11 -8.69
CA LYS A 405 1.56 3.88 -9.01
C LYS A 405 0.35 3.31 -8.28
N ASP A 406 -0.35 4.16 -7.53
CA ASP A 406 -1.63 3.87 -6.89
C ASP A 406 -2.69 4.87 -7.41
N GLY A 407 -3.37 4.50 -8.48
CA GLY A 407 -4.26 5.40 -9.21
C GLY A 407 -3.52 6.62 -9.79
N ASN A 408 -3.92 7.81 -9.34
CA ASN A 408 -3.31 9.08 -9.77
C ASN A 408 -2.13 9.52 -8.87
N MET A 409 -1.81 8.75 -7.84
CA MET A 409 -0.75 9.04 -6.88
C MET A 409 0.40 8.04 -7.01
N ASN A 410 1.51 8.36 -6.38
CA ASN A 410 2.59 7.42 -6.13
C ASN A 410 2.51 6.96 -4.66
N ARG A 411 3.00 5.77 -4.37
CA ARG A 411 3.07 5.19 -3.04
C ARG A 411 4.43 4.51 -2.87
N LEU A 412 5.07 4.69 -1.71
CA LEU A 412 6.25 3.91 -1.36
C LEU A 412 5.83 2.46 -1.14
N ARG A 413 6.62 1.52 -1.66
CA ARG A 413 6.48 0.09 -1.40
C ARG A 413 7.15 -0.24 -0.06
N GLU A 414 6.94 -1.43 0.44
CA GLU A 414 7.61 -1.89 1.65
C GLU A 414 9.14 -1.95 1.46
N GLU A 415 9.59 -2.41 0.30
CA GLU A 415 11.00 -2.41 -0.10
C GLU A 415 11.62 -1.00 -0.12
N ASP A 416 10.89 0.00 -0.62
CA ASP A 416 11.37 1.38 -0.67
C ASP A 416 11.57 1.95 0.75
N ILE A 417 10.61 1.67 1.66
CA ILE A 417 10.68 2.08 3.06
C ILE A 417 11.89 1.42 3.74
N GLN A 418 12.02 0.10 3.58
CA GLN A 418 13.09 -0.67 4.21
C GLN A 418 14.46 -0.20 3.70
N ARG A 419 14.60 -0.02 2.39
CA ARG A 419 15.84 0.48 1.78
C ARG A 419 16.26 1.86 2.30
N ILE A 420 15.31 2.78 2.45
CA ILE A 420 15.59 4.09 3.03
C ILE A 420 16.10 3.93 4.47
N VAL A 421 15.43 3.11 5.27
CA VAL A 421 15.77 2.91 6.69
C VAL A 421 17.12 2.23 6.83
N ASP A 422 17.37 1.12 6.14
CA ASP A 422 18.64 0.39 6.20
C ASP A 422 19.82 1.26 5.75
N THR A 423 19.65 2.01 4.65
CA THR A 423 20.67 2.94 4.17
C THR A 423 20.95 4.04 5.19
N TRP A 424 19.90 4.55 5.86
CA TRP A 424 20.03 5.55 6.91
C TRP A 424 20.76 5.01 8.14
N GLU A 425 20.46 3.80 8.56
CA GLU A 425 21.07 3.16 9.73
C GLU A 425 22.50 2.72 9.48
N ALA A 426 22.77 2.15 8.30
CA ALA A 426 24.09 1.74 7.89
C ALA A 426 25.06 2.94 7.71
N TRP A 427 24.52 4.12 7.37
CA TRP A 427 25.29 5.36 7.13
C TRP A 427 26.41 5.18 6.11
N VAL A 428 26.15 4.49 5.01
CA VAL A 428 27.11 4.12 3.95
C VAL A 428 26.74 4.79 2.64
N ASP A 429 27.72 5.23 1.88
CA ASP A 429 27.50 5.75 0.54
C ASP A 429 27.03 4.63 -0.40
N VAL A 430 25.92 4.85 -1.10
CA VAL A 430 25.36 3.94 -2.10
C VAL A 430 25.34 4.68 -3.45
N PRO A 431 26.02 4.18 -4.49
CA PRO A 431 26.05 4.83 -5.79
C PRO A 431 24.65 5.18 -6.31
N HIS A 432 24.47 6.40 -6.80
CA HIS A 432 23.22 6.94 -7.35
C HIS A 432 22.02 6.98 -6.38
N TYR A 433 22.22 6.67 -5.08
CA TYR A 433 21.15 6.59 -4.09
C TYR A 433 21.43 7.36 -2.81
N ALA A 434 22.59 7.17 -2.19
CA ALA A 434 22.93 7.82 -0.92
C ALA A 434 24.39 8.24 -0.84
N ARG A 435 24.64 9.39 -0.18
CA ARG A 435 25.99 9.92 -0.03
C ARG A 435 26.10 10.77 1.24
N PHE A 436 27.23 10.60 1.95
CA PHE A 436 27.66 11.57 2.95
C PHE A 436 28.34 12.76 2.25
N VAL A 437 27.75 13.95 2.40
CA VAL A 437 28.25 15.20 1.79
C VAL A 437 29.00 16.01 2.83
N PRO A 438 30.32 16.17 2.69
CA PRO A 438 31.14 16.97 3.61
C PRO A 438 30.74 18.44 3.61
N GLN A 439 30.89 19.09 4.75
CA GLN A 439 30.54 20.52 4.92
C GLN A 439 31.29 21.43 3.95
N GLU A 440 32.58 21.14 3.63
CA GLU A 440 33.36 21.91 2.66
C GLU A 440 32.72 21.91 1.27
N GLU A 441 32.13 20.82 0.84
CA GLU A 441 31.45 20.71 -0.45
C GLU A 441 30.12 21.50 -0.43
N ILE A 442 29.39 21.46 0.67
CA ILE A 442 28.16 22.25 0.87
C ILE A 442 28.49 23.76 0.81
N VAL A 443 29.58 24.17 1.44
CA VAL A 443 30.05 25.56 1.42
C VAL A 443 30.41 25.99 -0.01
N LYS A 444 31.14 25.16 -0.80
CA LYS A 444 31.45 25.42 -2.21
C LYS A 444 30.21 25.61 -3.08
N ASN A 445 29.13 24.93 -2.73
CA ASN A 445 27.84 25.03 -3.39
C ASN A 445 26.94 26.13 -2.81
N ASP A 446 27.48 27.08 -2.04
CA ASP A 446 26.77 28.20 -1.42
C ASP A 446 25.57 27.74 -0.57
N TYR A 447 25.76 26.67 0.21
CA TYR A 447 24.74 26.06 1.06
C TYR A 447 23.46 25.64 0.30
N ASN A 448 23.56 25.44 -0.99
CA ASN A 448 22.52 24.84 -1.78
C ASN A 448 22.49 23.32 -1.48
N LEU A 449 21.37 22.82 -0.98
CA LEU A 449 21.22 21.42 -0.53
C LEU A 449 20.41 20.57 -1.52
N ASN A 450 20.25 21.04 -2.77
CA ASN A 450 19.54 20.28 -3.79
C ASN A 450 20.23 18.94 -4.05
N ILE A 451 19.58 17.84 -3.70
CA ILE A 451 20.15 16.48 -3.69
C ILE A 451 20.81 16.09 -5.02
N PRO A 452 20.22 16.36 -6.21
CA PRO A 452 20.85 16.03 -7.50
C PRO A 452 22.20 16.73 -7.78
N ARG A 453 22.61 17.70 -6.96
CA ARG A 453 23.96 18.29 -7.04
C ARG A 453 25.05 17.42 -6.44
N TYR A 454 24.65 16.49 -5.57
CA TYR A 454 25.54 15.67 -4.75
C TYR A 454 25.45 14.19 -5.07
N ILE A 455 24.30 13.75 -5.54
CA ILE A 455 24.03 12.38 -5.96
C ILE A 455 23.68 12.42 -7.45
N GLU A 456 24.56 11.84 -8.26
CA GLU A 456 24.34 11.74 -9.69
C GLU A 456 23.20 10.76 -9.98
N ALA A 457 22.29 11.13 -10.89
CA ALA A 457 21.29 10.19 -11.36
C ALA A 457 21.98 9.03 -12.11
N ARG A 458 21.35 7.86 -12.12
CA ARG A 458 21.76 6.79 -13.05
C ARG A 458 21.65 7.34 -14.47
N ASP A 459 22.69 7.16 -15.26
CA ASP A 459 22.67 7.56 -16.67
C ASP A 459 21.74 6.57 -17.42
N THR A 460 20.51 6.99 -17.65
CA THR A 460 19.49 6.21 -18.38
C THR A 460 19.34 6.73 -19.82
N GLU A 461 20.14 7.71 -20.23
CA GLU A 461 20.07 8.23 -21.59
C GLU A 461 20.58 7.18 -22.58
N ILE A 462 19.74 6.89 -23.57
CA ILE A 462 20.11 6.03 -24.69
C ILE A 462 21.05 6.83 -25.58
N VAL A 463 22.35 6.56 -25.43
CA VAL A 463 23.39 7.19 -26.29
C VAL A 463 23.43 6.43 -27.61
N GLN A 464 23.22 7.13 -28.73
CA GLN A 464 23.34 6.57 -30.06
C GLN A 464 24.81 6.58 -30.50
N ASP A 465 25.40 5.39 -30.71
CA ASP A 465 26.76 5.26 -31.16
C ASP A 465 26.82 5.30 -32.71
N ILE A 466 27.34 6.40 -33.24
CA ILE A 466 27.43 6.63 -34.71
C ILE A 466 28.33 5.59 -35.37
N GLU A 467 29.41 5.19 -34.74
CA GLU A 467 30.35 4.20 -35.31
C GLU A 467 29.72 2.81 -35.39
N ALA A 468 28.92 2.42 -34.39
CA ALA A 468 28.13 1.19 -34.43
C ALA A 468 27.11 1.19 -35.57
N HIS A 469 26.43 2.30 -35.84
CA HIS A 469 25.52 2.45 -36.97
C HIS A 469 26.23 2.43 -38.33
N LEU A 470 27.47 2.87 -38.39
CA LEU A 470 28.26 2.86 -39.66
C LEU A 470 28.99 1.54 -39.90
N LYS A 471 29.55 0.91 -38.88
CA LYS A 471 30.44 -0.25 -39.01
C LYS A 471 29.85 -1.53 -38.45
N GLY A 472 28.79 -1.44 -37.69
CA GLY A 472 28.21 -2.54 -36.93
C GLY A 472 28.93 -2.78 -35.61
N GLY A 473 28.39 -3.69 -34.81
CA GLY A 473 28.83 -4.02 -33.45
C GLY A 473 27.96 -3.39 -32.38
N LEU A 474 28.07 -3.95 -31.17
CA LEU A 474 27.36 -3.51 -29.98
C LEU A 474 28.29 -2.65 -29.14
N PRO A 475 27.96 -1.38 -28.85
CA PRO A 475 28.81 -0.52 -28.03
C PRO A 475 29.02 -1.15 -26.64
N LYS A 476 30.27 -1.04 -26.17
CA LYS A 476 30.66 -1.52 -24.84
C LYS A 476 29.78 -0.91 -23.73
N HIS A 477 29.48 0.38 -23.86
CA HIS A 477 28.63 1.10 -22.90
C HIS A 477 27.25 0.46 -22.74
N ASP A 478 26.55 0.11 -23.84
CA ASP A 478 25.21 -0.49 -23.81
C ASP A 478 25.20 -1.88 -23.14
N ILE A 479 26.25 -2.69 -23.38
CA ILE A 479 26.42 -4.00 -22.76
C ILE A 479 26.80 -3.88 -21.27
N GLU A 480 27.62 -2.92 -20.91
CA GLU A 480 28.06 -2.71 -19.52
C GLU A 480 27.00 -2.02 -18.67
N GLN A 481 26.00 -1.35 -19.24
CA GLN A 481 24.80 -0.90 -18.50
C GLN A 481 24.01 -2.07 -17.90
N LEU A 482 24.20 -3.29 -18.38
CA LEU A 482 23.59 -4.52 -17.88
C LEU A 482 24.48 -5.21 -16.82
N SER A 483 25.40 -4.48 -16.16
CA SER A 483 26.37 -5.05 -15.19
C SER A 483 25.70 -5.87 -14.09
N ASP A 484 24.59 -5.41 -13.54
CA ASP A 484 23.87 -6.08 -12.46
C ASP A 484 23.46 -7.51 -12.86
N TYR A 485 23.06 -7.70 -14.14
CA TYR A 485 22.76 -9.02 -14.68
C TYR A 485 24.02 -9.86 -14.94
N TRP A 486 25.09 -9.23 -15.40
CA TRP A 486 26.35 -9.95 -15.68
C TRP A 486 27.07 -10.37 -14.42
N ASP A 487 26.91 -9.61 -13.33
CA ASP A 487 27.46 -9.97 -12.02
C ASP A 487 26.70 -11.14 -11.40
N ALA A 488 25.38 -11.22 -11.62
CA ALA A 488 24.53 -12.31 -11.13
C ALA A 488 24.55 -13.56 -12.04
N LEU A 489 24.79 -13.38 -13.35
CA LEU A 489 24.80 -14.43 -14.38
C LEU A 489 26.08 -14.33 -15.23
N PRO A 490 27.26 -14.58 -14.66
CA PRO A 490 28.55 -14.32 -15.33
C PRO A 490 28.76 -15.14 -16.60
N THR A 491 28.27 -16.38 -16.66
CA THR A 491 28.40 -17.24 -17.84
C THR A 491 27.50 -16.76 -18.99
N LEU A 492 26.35 -16.17 -18.69
CA LEU A 492 25.39 -15.72 -19.69
C LEU A 492 25.96 -14.64 -20.61
N LYS A 493 26.76 -13.69 -20.06
CA LYS A 493 27.40 -12.66 -20.87
C LYS A 493 28.28 -13.26 -21.97
N ASP A 494 29.12 -14.25 -21.62
CA ASP A 494 30.03 -14.89 -22.56
C ASP A 494 29.32 -15.77 -23.61
N GLU A 495 28.17 -16.30 -23.25
CA GLU A 495 27.29 -17.04 -24.16
C GLU A 495 26.61 -16.14 -25.19
N LEU A 496 26.18 -14.95 -24.79
CA LEU A 496 25.42 -14.02 -25.63
C LEU A 496 26.29 -13.09 -26.49
N VAL A 497 27.40 -12.58 -25.93
CA VAL A 497 28.22 -11.55 -26.61
C VAL A 497 29.71 -11.87 -26.56
N LYS A 498 30.44 -11.52 -27.63
CA LYS A 498 31.91 -11.65 -27.74
C LYS A 498 32.56 -10.31 -27.89
N ASN A 499 33.57 -10.06 -27.09
CA ASN A 499 34.38 -8.81 -27.19
C ASN A 499 35.15 -8.81 -28.51
N GLN A 500 34.93 -7.80 -29.35
CA GLN A 500 35.62 -7.60 -30.62
C GLN A 500 36.90 -6.72 -30.50
N GLY A 501 37.16 -6.17 -29.30
CA GLY A 501 38.12 -5.10 -29.09
C GLY A 501 37.58 -3.74 -29.54
N ASN A 502 38.42 -2.71 -29.42
CA ASN A 502 38.11 -1.33 -29.80
C ASN A 502 36.83 -0.73 -29.18
N GLY A 503 36.33 -1.30 -28.08
CA GLY A 503 35.13 -0.79 -27.40
C GLY A 503 33.80 -1.38 -27.91
N TYR A 504 33.81 -2.48 -28.66
CA TYR A 504 32.62 -3.12 -29.21
C TYR A 504 32.57 -4.61 -28.90
N TYR A 505 31.32 -5.09 -28.80
CA TYR A 505 30.96 -6.51 -28.74
C TYR A 505 30.23 -6.93 -30.03
N ALA A 506 30.15 -8.22 -30.28
CA ALA A 506 29.27 -8.81 -31.30
C ALA A 506 28.40 -9.86 -30.67
N TRP A 507 27.21 -10.08 -31.22
CA TRP A 507 26.39 -11.22 -30.85
C TRP A 507 27.16 -12.52 -31.15
N ALA A 508 27.18 -13.42 -30.13
CA ALA A 508 27.70 -14.78 -30.32
C ALA A 508 26.66 -15.71 -30.94
N VAL A 509 25.39 -15.30 -30.91
CA VAL A 509 24.19 -16.08 -31.26
C VAL A 509 23.23 -15.25 -32.09
N SER A 510 22.28 -15.89 -32.77
CA SER A 510 21.22 -15.15 -33.48
C SER A 510 20.17 -14.66 -32.50
N ARG A 511 19.42 -13.64 -32.90
CA ARG A 511 18.35 -13.02 -32.07
C ARG A 511 17.34 -14.04 -31.58
N GLU A 512 16.92 -14.97 -32.43
CA GLU A 512 15.92 -15.99 -32.11
C GLU A 512 16.42 -17.00 -31.07
N GLN A 513 17.72 -17.07 -30.83
CA GLN A 513 18.34 -18.00 -29.86
C GLN A 513 18.51 -17.37 -28.48
N ILE A 514 18.44 -16.04 -28.36
CA ILE A 514 18.70 -15.34 -27.09
C ILE A 514 17.80 -15.88 -25.97
N ASP A 515 16.49 -15.97 -26.20
CA ASP A 515 15.53 -16.43 -25.18
C ASP A 515 15.81 -17.87 -24.74
N GLY A 516 16.17 -18.75 -25.70
CA GLY A 516 16.51 -20.14 -25.39
C GLY A 516 17.76 -20.25 -24.52
N ILE A 517 18.80 -19.50 -24.88
CA ILE A 517 20.07 -19.50 -24.12
C ILE A 517 19.87 -18.96 -22.70
N ILE A 518 19.13 -17.88 -22.54
CA ILE A 518 18.85 -17.35 -21.20
C ILE A 518 18.11 -18.39 -20.36
N ASN A 519 17.09 -19.05 -20.91
CA ASN A 519 16.32 -20.05 -20.18
C ASN A 519 17.12 -21.31 -19.83
N ASP A 520 18.08 -21.72 -20.67
CA ASP A 520 18.91 -22.91 -20.48
C ASP A 520 20.22 -22.62 -19.73
N ASN A 521 20.53 -21.36 -19.43
CA ASN A 521 21.76 -20.96 -18.75
C ASN A 521 21.89 -21.53 -17.35
N GLU A 522 23.07 -22.08 -17.00
CA GLU A 522 23.34 -22.75 -15.73
C GLU A 522 23.25 -21.80 -14.53
N ASP A 523 23.71 -20.56 -14.68
CA ASP A 523 23.65 -19.57 -13.59
C ASP A 523 22.18 -19.23 -13.27
N TYR A 524 21.35 -19.04 -14.31
CA TYR A 524 19.91 -18.78 -14.13
C TYR A 524 19.19 -19.94 -13.44
N GLN A 525 19.46 -21.18 -13.84
CA GLN A 525 18.89 -22.36 -13.18
C GLN A 525 19.37 -22.51 -11.73
N THR A 526 20.63 -22.16 -11.48
CA THR A 526 21.20 -22.13 -10.12
C THR A 526 20.51 -21.07 -9.28
N GLN A 527 20.27 -19.88 -9.80
CA GLN A 527 19.50 -18.82 -9.12
C GLN A 527 18.10 -19.34 -8.74
N GLN A 528 17.38 -19.96 -9.67
CA GLN A 528 16.05 -20.53 -9.39
C GLN A 528 16.09 -21.60 -8.27
N ALA A 529 17.07 -22.47 -8.30
CA ALA A 529 17.23 -23.51 -7.28
C ALA A 529 17.56 -22.91 -5.90
N THR A 530 18.44 -21.90 -5.88
CA THR A 530 18.84 -21.17 -4.67
C THR A 530 17.65 -20.45 -4.03
N LEU A 531 16.88 -19.69 -4.81
CA LEU A 531 15.69 -18.99 -4.31
C LEU A 531 14.66 -19.96 -3.70
N LYS A 532 14.43 -21.11 -4.36
CA LYS A 532 13.56 -22.17 -3.81
C LYS A 532 14.09 -22.74 -2.51
N HIS A 533 15.40 -22.97 -2.42
CA HIS A 533 16.03 -23.49 -1.22
C HIS A 533 15.92 -22.49 -0.06
N HIS A 534 16.25 -21.22 -0.31
CA HIS A 534 16.13 -20.16 0.68
C HIS A 534 14.71 -20.04 1.23
N CYS A 535 13.69 -20.01 0.36
CA CYS A 535 12.31 -19.91 0.84
C CYS A 535 11.84 -21.14 1.59
N ARG A 536 12.09 -22.34 1.06
CA ARG A 536 11.49 -23.58 1.55
C ARG A 536 12.23 -24.21 2.71
N THR A 537 13.55 -24.08 2.71
CA THR A 537 14.42 -24.72 3.70
C THR A 537 14.91 -23.70 4.71
N ASP A 538 15.74 -22.74 4.28
CA ASP A 538 16.43 -21.86 5.20
C ASP A 538 15.46 -20.97 5.99
N PHE A 539 14.54 -20.28 5.28
CA PHE A 539 13.58 -19.38 5.91
C PHE A 539 12.52 -20.11 6.71
N MET A 540 11.80 -21.05 6.10
CA MET A 540 10.64 -21.67 6.74
C MET A 540 10.97 -22.74 7.80
N GLU A 541 12.11 -23.41 7.74
CA GLU A 541 12.55 -24.30 8.81
C GLU A 541 12.96 -23.49 10.05
N GLN A 542 13.61 -22.34 9.86
CA GLN A 542 13.94 -21.42 10.95
C GLN A 542 12.69 -20.97 11.71
N TRP A 543 11.58 -20.73 11.01
CA TRP A 543 10.35 -20.21 11.61
C TRP A 543 9.34 -21.28 12.01
N GLN A 544 9.62 -22.56 11.75
CA GLN A 544 8.67 -23.65 11.99
C GLN A 544 8.18 -23.74 13.45
N GLU A 545 9.06 -23.65 14.41
CA GLU A 545 8.71 -23.74 15.83
C GLU A 545 7.85 -22.55 16.25
N THR A 546 8.22 -21.33 15.84
CA THR A 546 7.44 -20.11 16.10
C THR A 546 6.04 -20.21 15.50
N ILE A 547 5.94 -20.64 14.24
CA ILE A 547 4.67 -20.83 13.54
C ILE A 547 3.79 -21.85 14.28
N TYR A 548 4.34 -23.00 14.69
CA TYR A 548 3.56 -24.05 15.34
C TYR A 548 3.03 -23.66 16.73
N ASN A 549 3.68 -22.70 17.39
CA ASN A 549 3.35 -22.21 18.73
C ASN A 549 2.56 -20.88 18.69
N LEU A 550 2.12 -20.39 17.52
CA LEU A 550 1.41 -19.11 17.38
C LEU A 550 0.18 -18.99 18.28
N ALA A 551 -0.59 -20.07 18.47
CA ALA A 551 -1.79 -20.06 19.31
C ALA A 551 -1.48 -19.85 20.81
N GLU A 552 -0.25 -20.09 21.23
CA GLU A 552 0.22 -19.97 22.62
C GLU A 552 1.15 -18.77 22.79
N SER A 553 1.45 -18.07 21.69
CA SER A 553 2.38 -16.93 21.67
C SER A 553 1.74 -15.68 22.27
N SER A 554 2.52 -14.97 23.09
CA SER A 554 2.22 -13.61 23.54
C SER A 554 2.87 -12.53 22.66
N GLU A 555 3.58 -12.92 21.62
CA GLU A 555 4.23 -11.99 20.68
C GLU A 555 3.17 -11.28 19.81
N LYS A 556 3.32 -9.98 19.63
CA LYS A 556 2.40 -9.23 18.75
C LYS A 556 2.64 -9.61 17.28
N PRO A 557 1.58 -9.72 16.45
CA PRO A 557 1.71 -10.00 15.02
C PRO A 557 2.66 -9.03 14.28
N LYS A 558 2.67 -7.76 14.69
CA LYS A 558 3.58 -6.75 14.13
C LYS A 558 5.06 -7.09 14.40
N THR A 559 5.40 -7.48 15.60
CA THR A 559 6.77 -7.87 15.97
C THR A 559 7.19 -9.14 15.24
N LEU A 560 6.28 -10.11 15.12
CA LEU A 560 6.53 -11.34 14.37
C LEU A 560 6.92 -11.04 12.91
N ILE A 561 6.13 -10.23 12.19
CA ILE A 561 6.43 -9.95 10.77
C ILE A 561 7.69 -9.10 10.60
N GLU A 562 7.99 -8.18 11.51
CA GLU A 562 9.25 -7.42 11.50
C GLU A 562 10.46 -8.35 11.63
N ARG A 563 10.42 -9.33 12.53
CA ARG A 563 11.47 -10.34 12.67
C ARG A 563 11.58 -11.26 11.45
N MET A 564 10.45 -11.68 10.90
CA MET A 564 10.43 -12.48 9.67
C MET A 564 10.98 -11.69 8.49
N GLY A 565 10.63 -10.40 8.38
CA GLY A 565 11.14 -9.49 7.38
C GLY A 565 12.66 -9.32 7.45
N GLN A 566 13.20 -9.11 8.64
CA GLN A 566 14.66 -9.04 8.85
C GLN A 566 15.34 -10.36 8.50
N SER A 567 14.73 -11.49 8.85
CA SER A 567 15.27 -12.82 8.53
C SER A 567 15.35 -13.08 7.02
N ILE A 568 14.30 -12.72 6.25
CA ILE A 568 14.31 -12.90 4.81
C ILE A 568 15.28 -11.94 4.13
N SER A 569 15.35 -10.68 4.57
CA SER A 569 16.33 -9.71 4.04
C SER A 569 17.77 -10.18 4.25
N ASN A 570 18.11 -10.66 5.44
CA ASN A 570 19.45 -11.19 5.72
C ASN A 570 19.80 -12.38 4.81
N LEU A 571 18.82 -13.25 4.54
CA LEU A 571 19.03 -14.44 3.71
C LEU A 571 19.26 -14.10 2.24
N PHE A 572 18.55 -13.10 1.71
CA PHE A 572 18.64 -12.69 0.31
C PHE A 572 19.72 -11.61 0.08
N GLY A 573 20.20 -10.96 1.13
CA GLY A 573 21.34 -10.03 1.07
C GLY A 573 22.70 -10.72 0.92
N GLU A 574 22.76 -12.06 1.04
CA GLU A 574 23.97 -12.85 0.86
C GLU A 574 24.08 -13.32 -0.60
N GLY A 575 25.15 -12.94 -1.29
CA GLY A 575 25.46 -13.36 -2.67
C GLY A 575 24.94 -12.41 -3.74
N ASN A 576 25.19 -12.75 -5.03
CA ASN A 576 24.77 -11.97 -6.19
C ASN A 576 23.49 -12.56 -6.78
N LEU A 577 22.37 -12.37 -6.10
CA LEU A 577 21.06 -12.79 -6.58
C LEU A 577 20.43 -11.69 -7.43
N LEU A 578 19.67 -12.06 -8.47
CA LEU A 578 18.86 -11.12 -9.25
C LEU A 578 17.61 -10.64 -8.51
N VAL A 579 17.20 -11.37 -7.49
CA VAL A 579 16.18 -10.97 -6.52
C VAL A 579 16.94 -10.61 -5.25
N ASP A 580 17.02 -9.33 -4.95
CA ASP A 580 17.75 -8.84 -3.80
C ASP A 580 16.94 -8.94 -2.49
N GLU A 581 17.54 -8.50 -1.40
CA GLU A 581 16.90 -8.48 -0.07
C GLU A 581 15.62 -7.66 -0.02
N TYR A 582 15.53 -6.59 -0.78
CA TYR A 582 14.36 -5.70 -0.80
C TYR A 582 13.22 -6.30 -1.62
N ASP A 583 13.52 -6.91 -2.77
CA ASP A 583 12.54 -7.65 -3.56
C ASP A 583 11.89 -8.79 -2.73
N ALA A 584 12.73 -9.59 -2.05
CA ALA A 584 12.24 -10.69 -1.21
C ALA A 584 11.40 -10.18 -0.03
N TYR A 585 11.82 -9.09 0.60
CA TYR A 585 11.08 -8.42 1.66
C TYR A 585 9.72 -7.93 1.18
N GLU A 586 9.65 -7.25 0.04
CA GLU A 586 8.38 -6.79 -0.55
C GLU A 586 7.41 -7.95 -0.79
N GLN A 587 7.87 -9.09 -1.31
CA GLN A 587 7.01 -10.24 -1.56
C GLN A 587 6.46 -10.87 -0.27
N LEU A 588 7.27 -10.92 0.79
CA LEU A 588 6.82 -11.36 2.10
C LEU A 588 5.77 -10.39 2.67
N MET A 589 6.03 -9.08 2.62
CA MET A 589 5.13 -8.05 3.18
C MET A 589 3.81 -7.96 2.43
N ASN A 590 3.84 -8.10 1.10
CA ASN A 590 2.62 -8.17 0.29
C ASN A 590 1.78 -9.40 0.63
N TYR A 591 2.40 -10.57 0.77
CA TYR A 591 1.69 -11.79 1.17
C TYR A 591 1.15 -11.70 2.60
N TRP A 592 1.91 -11.09 3.51
CA TRP A 592 1.45 -10.78 4.86
C TRP A 592 0.19 -9.93 4.84
N ALA A 593 0.21 -8.80 4.15
CA ALA A 593 -0.92 -7.87 4.12
C ALA A 593 -2.17 -8.46 3.46
N GLU A 594 -2.02 -9.31 2.45
CA GLU A 594 -3.13 -9.91 1.71
C GLU A 594 -3.76 -11.12 2.41
N THR A 595 -2.96 -11.92 3.13
CA THR A 595 -3.44 -13.23 3.62
C THR A 595 -2.88 -13.63 4.99
N MET A 596 -1.55 -13.61 5.15
CA MET A 596 -0.88 -14.22 6.29
C MET A 596 -1.23 -13.52 7.60
N GLN A 597 -1.44 -12.21 7.58
CA GLN A 597 -1.84 -11.44 8.75
C GLN A 597 -3.20 -11.94 9.30
N ASP A 598 -4.20 -12.10 8.45
CA ASP A 598 -5.52 -12.60 8.87
C ASP A 598 -5.42 -14.04 9.43
N ASP A 599 -4.58 -14.90 8.82
CA ASP A 599 -4.32 -16.25 9.33
C ASP A 599 -3.69 -16.21 10.75
N VAL A 600 -2.67 -15.37 10.94
CA VAL A 600 -1.97 -15.24 12.24
C VAL A 600 -2.94 -14.75 13.32
N TYR A 601 -3.74 -13.72 13.04
CA TYR A 601 -4.76 -13.23 13.97
C TYR A 601 -5.76 -14.31 14.35
N MET A 602 -6.24 -15.09 13.40
CA MET A 602 -7.18 -16.18 13.68
C MET A 602 -6.57 -17.29 14.51
N ILE A 603 -5.31 -17.66 14.21
CA ILE A 603 -4.59 -18.69 14.97
C ILE A 603 -4.37 -18.24 16.41
N MET A 604 -3.94 -17.02 16.63
CA MET A 604 -3.69 -16.48 17.97
C MET A 604 -4.98 -16.34 18.79
N ALA A 605 -6.11 -16.01 18.16
CA ALA A 605 -7.38 -15.79 18.85
C ALA A 605 -8.18 -17.08 19.08
N ASP A 606 -8.27 -17.95 18.10
CA ASP A 606 -9.16 -19.13 18.09
C ASP A 606 -8.41 -20.47 18.05
N GLY A 607 -7.07 -20.45 17.93
CA GLY A 607 -6.22 -21.62 17.70
C GLY A 607 -6.30 -22.15 16.27
N TRP A 608 -5.75 -23.35 16.05
CA TRP A 608 -5.64 -23.98 14.73
C TRP A 608 -6.96 -24.61 14.24
N LYS A 609 -8.08 -23.93 14.45
CA LYS A 609 -9.42 -24.44 14.13
C LYS A 609 -9.79 -24.13 12.69
N LEU A 610 -10.30 -25.16 12.02
CA LEU A 610 -10.88 -25.02 10.69
C LEU A 610 -12.39 -24.75 10.77
N ASN A 611 -12.86 -23.81 9.97
CA ASN A 611 -14.24 -23.33 9.96
C ASN A 611 -14.83 -23.49 8.55
N LEU A 612 -15.25 -24.73 8.21
CA LEU A 612 -15.93 -24.96 6.93
C LEU A 612 -17.40 -24.52 7.04
N ARG A 613 -17.79 -23.53 6.24
CA ARG A 613 -19.15 -22.98 6.25
C ARG A 613 -19.64 -22.65 4.85
N PRO A 614 -20.96 -22.55 4.61
CA PRO A 614 -21.52 -22.02 3.37
C PRO A 614 -21.12 -20.56 3.17
N LYS A 615 -20.76 -20.17 1.95
CA LYS A 615 -20.59 -18.77 1.57
C LYS A 615 -21.86 -17.97 1.86
N GLN A 616 -21.69 -16.69 2.10
CA GLN A 616 -22.82 -15.77 2.35
C GLN A 616 -23.20 -15.03 1.08
N LYS A 617 -24.49 -14.74 0.89
CA LYS A 617 -24.99 -13.85 -0.16
C LYS A 617 -26.03 -12.89 0.39
N GLU A 618 -26.12 -11.71 -0.20
CA GLU A 618 -27.16 -10.75 0.17
C GLU A 618 -28.54 -11.20 -0.37
N ASP A 619 -29.53 -11.31 0.51
CA ASP A 619 -30.92 -11.46 0.10
C ASP A 619 -31.43 -10.13 -0.45
N LYS A 620 -31.78 -10.10 -1.75
CA LYS A 620 -32.23 -8.88 -2.43
C LYS A 620 -33.52 -8.27 -1.87
N LYS A 621 -34.33 -9.05 -1.12
CA LYS A 621 -35.60 -8.58 -0.53
C LYS A 621 -35.39 -8.04 0.88
N GLU A 622 -34.66 -8.79 1.71
CA GLU A 622 -34.44 -8.44 3.10
C GLU A 622 -33.16 -7.64 3.36
N LYS A 623 -32.29 -7.51 2.34
CA LYS A 623 -30.95 -6.89 2.45
C LYS A 623 -30.11 -7.44 3.62
N LYS A 624 -30.27 -8.72 3.91
CA LYS A 624 -29.52 -9.46 4.91
C LYS A 624 -28.62 -10.48 4.24
N MET A 625 -27.47 -10.73 4.84
CA MET A 625 -26.59 -11.82 4.43
C MET A 625 -27.22 -13.15 4.85
N VAL A 626 -27.42 -14.04 3.91
CA VAL A 626 -27.96 -15.38 4.10
C VAL A 626 -27.02 -16.43 3.52
N PRO A 627 -26.90 -17.61 4.14
CA PRO A 627 -26.05 -18.66 3.61
C PRO A 627 -26.53 -19.14 2.23
N VAL A 628 -25.58 -19.37 1.34
CA VAL A 628 -25.85 -19.97 0.03
C VAL A 628 -26.27 -21.42 0.23
N VAL A 629 -27.23 -21.90 -0.57
CA VAL A 629 -27.53 -23.32 -0.62
C VAL A 629 -26.38 -24.06 -1.26
N VAL A 630 -25.70 -24.90 -0.49
CA VAL A 630 -24.52 -25.64 -0.94
C VAL A 630 -24.90 -26.69 -1.98
N LYS A 631 -24.41 -26.55 -3.19
CA LYS A 631 -24.60 -27.48 -4.32
C LYS A 631 -23.28 -28.03 -4.84
N THR A 632 -22.24 -27.26 -4.75
CA THR A 632 -20.88 -27.59 -5.15
C THR A 632 -19.88 -27.18 -4.09
N TRP A 633 -18.64 -27.61 -4.19
CA TRP A 633 -17.58 -27.21 -3.27
C TRP A 633 -17.31 -25.70 -3.31
N ASN A 634 -17.55 -25.02 -4.45
CA ASN A 634 -17.42 -23.56 -4.61
C ASN A 634 -18.41 -22.76 -3.75
N ASP A 635 -19.48 -23.38 -3.25
CA ASP A 635 -20.44 -22.76 -2.35
C ASP A 635 -19.96 -22.76 -0.88
N LEU A 636 -18.83 -23.40 -0.61
CA LEU A 636 -18.19 -23.48 0.70
C LEU A 636 -17.02 -22.50 0.81
N GLU A 637 -16.75 -22.06 2.03
CA GLU A 637 -15.58 -21.28 2.41
C GLU A 637 -14.97 -21.80 3.71
N SER A 638 -13.67 -21.60 3.88
CA SER A 638 -12.95 -21.88 5.12
C SER A 638 -11.84 -20.85 5.27
N ASP A 639 -11.50 -20.51 6.52
CA ASP A 639 -10.62 -19.42 6.84
C ASP A 639 -9.13 -19.78 6.63
N LEU A 640 -8.53 -20.58 7.51
CA LEU A 640 -7.10 -20.88 7.50
C LEU A 640 -6.61 -21.66 6.27
N LEU A 641 -7.43 -22.62 5.84
CA LEU A 641 -7.17 -23.41 4.63
C LEU A 641 -8.33 -23.20 3.66
N PRO A 642 -8.17 -22.38 2.62
CA PRO A 642 -9.21 -22.16 1.62
C PRO A 642 -9.66 -23.48 0.97
N VAL A 643 -10.96 -23.59 0.65
CA VAL A 643 -11.52 -24.82 0.06
C VAL A 643 -10.84 -25.19 -1.24
N GLU A 644 -10.50 -24.20 -2.06
CA GLU A 644 -9.74 -24.38 -3.30
C GLU A 644 -8.37 -25.03 -3.06
N TYR A 645 -7.65 -24.62 -1.99
CA TYR A 645 -6.35 -25.22 -1.62
C TYR A 645 -6.51 -26.72 -1.31
N ILE A 646 -7.53 -27.08 -0.52
CA ILE A 646 -7.81 -28.48 -0.15
C ILE A 646 -8.22 -29.29 -1.38
N VAL A 647 -9.08 -28.74 -2.23
CA VAL A 647 -9.51 -29.40 -3.49
C VAL A 647 -8.32 -29.68 -4.40
N ASN A 648 -7.47 -28.70 -4.65
CA ASN A 648 -6.30 -28.88 -5.50
C ASN A 648 -5.27 -29.86 -4.91
N ARG A 649 -5.20 -29.96 -3.57
CA ARG A 649 -4.21 -30.82 -2.89
C ARG A 649 -4.66 -32.27 -2.71
N PHE A 650 -5.94 -32.49 -2.44
CA PHE A 650 -6.44 -33.81 -2.01
C PHE A 650 -7.57 -34.38 -2.89
N CYS A 651 -8.20 -33.54 -3.70
CA CYS A 651 -9.34 -33.92 -4.53
C CYS A 651 -9.11 -33.62 -6.01
N LYS A 652 -7.84 -33.55 -6.43
CA LYS A 652 -7.47 -33.14 -7.82
C LYS A 652 -8.05 -34.05 -8.87
N SER A 653 -8.08 -35.37 -8.64
CA SER A 653 -8.65 -36.34 -9.59
C SER A 653 -10.15 -36.17 -9.77
N GLU A 654 -10.90 -35.85 -8.70
CA GLU A 654 -12.32 -35.58 -8.74
C GLU A 654 -12.62 -34.22 -9.40
N LEU A 655 -11.75 -33.23 -9.17
CA LEU A 655 -11.83 -31.93 -9.84
C LEU A 655 -11.61 -32.09 -11.35
N ASP A 656 -10.55 -32.75 -11.76
CA ASP A 656 -10.23 -32.99 -13.18
C ASP A 656 -11.37 -33.72 -13.91
N ALA A 657 -12.01 -34.70 -13.26
CA ALA A 657 -13.18 -35.36 -13.81
C ALA A 657 -14.38 -34.41 -13.97
N CYS A 658 -14.58 -33.44 -13.07
CA CYS A 658 -15.63 -32.42 -13.23
C CYS A 658 -15.29 -31.46 -14.37
N ASP A 659 -14.03 -31.07 -14.51
CA ASP A 659 -13.55 -30.14 -15.54
C ASP A 659 -13.64 -30.78 -16.94
N GLU A 660 -13.28 -32.06 -17.08
CA GLU A 660 -13.43 -32.82 -18.34
C GLU A 660 -14.91 -32.90 -18.77
N LEU A 661 -15.81 -33.21 -17.83
CA LEU A 661 -17.25 -33.24 -18.10
C LEU A 661 -17.79 -31.86 -18.47
N SER A 662 -17.31 -30.80 -17.79
CA SER A 662 -17.69 -29.43 -18.09
C SER A 662 -17.21 -28.98 -19.46
N ALA A 663 -15.99 -29.35 -19.87
CA ALA A 663 -15.43 -29.09 -21.19
C ALA A 663 -16.20 -29.83 -22.28
N SER A 664 -16.54 -31.10 -22.04
CA SER A 664 -17.36 -31.90 -22.96
C SER A 664 -18.74 -31.30 -23.17
N ILE A 665 -19.40 -30.83 -22.10
CA ILE A 665 -20.69 -30.14 -22.17
C ILE A 665 -20.57 -28.84 -22.97
N ALA A 666 -19.56 -28.03 -22.70
CA ALA A 666 -19.34 -26.76 -23.42
C ALA A 666 -19.07 -27.00 -24.92
N PHE A 667 -18.30 -28.02 -25.25
CA PHE A 667 -18.08 -28.43 -26.66
C PHE A 667 -19.37 -28.76 -27.34
N MET A 668 -20.21 -29.66 -26.74
CA MET A 668 -21.50 -30.04 -27.33
C MET A 668 -22.49 -28.85 -27.38
N GLU A 669 -22.47 -27.92 -26.41
CA GLU A 669 -23.31 -26.72 -26.46
C GLU A 669 -22.88 -25.79 -27.62
N ASN A 670 -21.58 -25.70 -27.92
CA ASN A 670 -21.08 -24.98 -29.10
C ASN A 670 -21.48 -25.69 -30.41
N GLU A 671 -21.41 -27.01 -30.45
CA GLU A 671 -21.92 -27.78 -31.64
C GLU A 671 -23.41 -27.53 -31.88
N VAL A 672 -24.22 -27.50 -30.82
CA VAL A 672 -25.63 -27.12 -30.90
C VAL A 672 -25.80 -25.70 -31.44
N ALA A 673 -25.00 -24.74 -30.98
CA ALA A 673 -25.05 -23.36 -31.46
C ALA A 673 -24.67 -23.27 -32.95
N ASN A 674 -23.57 -23.91 -33.35
CA ASN A 674 -23.14 -23.98 -34.76
C ASN A 674 -24.20 -24.64 -35.67
N LEU A 675 -24.76 -25.76 -35.23
CA LEU A 675 -25.83 -26.46 -35.97
C LEU A 675 -27.05 -25.57 -36.20
N VAL A 676 -27.43 -24.77 -35.20
CA VAL A 676 -28.53 -23.81 -35.28
C VAL A 676 -28.18 -22.64 -36.21
N GLU A 677 -26.97 -22.13 -36.17
CA GLU A 677 -26.50 -21.02 -37.00
C GLU A 677 -26.34 -21.42 -38.46
N GLU A 678 -25.76 -22.60 -38.73
CA GLU A 678 -25.54 -23.11 -40.07
C GLU A 678 -26.85 -23.52 -40.78
N ASN A 679 -27.92 -23.80 -40.00
CA ASN A 679 -29.22 -24.22 -40.49
C ASN A 679 -30.35 -23.28 -40.00
N ASP A 680 -30.12 -21.97 -40.15
CA ASP A 680 -31.02 -20.92 -39.66
C ASP A 680 -32.45 -21.05 -40.23
N ASP A 681 -32.60 -21.50 -41.46
CA ASP A 681 -33.89 -21.80 -42.12
C ASP A 681 -34.65 -22.92 -41.42
N VAL A 682 -33.98 -23.97 -40.93
CA VAL A 682 -34.58 -25.06 -40.16
C VAL A 682 -34.96 -24.64 -38.77
N PHE A 683 -34.09 -23.87 -38.09
CA PHE A 683 -34.23 -23.45 -36.69
C PHE A 683 -34.87 -22.08 -36.48
N ASP A 684 -35.38 -21.41 -37.53
CA ASP A 684 -36.12 -20.16 -37.41
C ASP A 684 -37.25 -20.29 -36.38
N ALA A 685 -37.26 -19.40 -35.38
CA ALA A 685 -38.25 -19.41 -34.30
C ALA A 685 -39.72 -19.42 -34.83
N ARG A 686 -39.99 -18.84 -36.02
CA ARG A 686 -41.31 -18.84 -36.68
C ARG A 686 -41.80 -20.24 -37.09
N ASN A 687 -40.85 -21.17 -37.19
CA ASN A 687 -41.15 -22.57 -37.49
C ASN A 687 -41.59 -23.37 -36.28
N PHE A 688 -41.55 -22.78 -35.07
CA PHE A 688 -41.88 -23.44 -33.81
C PHE A 688 -43.07 -22.78 -33.10
N GLU A 689 -43.89 -23.59 -32.45
CA GLU A 689 -45.01 -23.09 -31.63
C GLU A 689 -44.48 -22.13 -30.54
N LYS A 690 -45.13 -20.98 -30.39
CA LYS A 690 -44.77 -19.92 -29.45
C LYS A 690 -43.40 -19.26 -29.74
N GLU A 691 -42.96 -19.33 -30.98
CA GLU A 691 -41.67 -18.71 -31.41
C GLU A 691 -40.46 -19.08 -30.53
N LYS A 692 -40.41 -20.34 -30.05
CA LYS A 692 -39.33 -20.85 -29.20
C LYS A 692 -38.81 -22.21 -29.67
N VAL A 693 -37.50 -22.24 -29.94
CA VAL A 693 -36.77 -23.50 -30.17
C VAL A 693 -36.47 -24.13 -28.80
N ASN A 694 -37.13 -25.23 -28.50
CA ASN A 694 -36.90 -25.98 -27.24
C ASN A 694 -37.18 -27.49 -27.51
N LEU A 695 -36.77 -28.34 -26.54
CA LEU A 695 -36.84 -29.79 -26.68
C LEU A 695 -38.22 -30.31 -27.05
N ALA A 696 -39.28 -29.72 -26.54
CA ALA A 696 -40.65 -30.16 -26.81
C ALA A 696 -41.12 -29.75 -28.21
N SER A 697 -40.80 -28.51 -28.62
CA SER A 697 -41.17 -27.98 -29.94
C SER A 697 -40.39 -28.68 -31.05
N VAL A 698 -39.06 -28.93 -30.87
CA VAL A 698 -38.25 -29.69 -31.83
C VAL A 698 -38.71 -31.11 -31.95
N LYS A 699 -39.02 -31.82 -30.87
CA LYS A 699 -39.61 -33.18 -30.91
C LYS A 699 -40.94 -33.24 -31.64
N LYS A 700 -41.78 -32.21 -31.52
CA LYS A 700 -43.07 -32.13 -32.21
C LYS A 700 -42.85 -31.90 -33.70
N ARG A 701 -41.95 -30.99 -34.08
CA ARG A 701 -41.62 -30.69 -35.48
C ARG A 701 -41.00 -31.90 -36.19
N ALA A 702 -40.06 -32.59 -35.54
CA ALA A 702 -39.41 -33.79 -36.11
C ALA A 702 -40.38 -34.92 -36.50
N LYS A 703 -41.60 -34.96 -35.95
CA LYS A 703 -42.64 -35.95 -36.29
C LYS A 703 -43.38 -35.63 -37.59
N VAL A 704 -43.31 -34.43 -38.13
CA VAL A 704 -44.10 -33.93 -39.25
C VAL A 704 -43.25 -33.38 -40.40
N THR A 705 -41.95 -33.37 -40.26
CA THR A 705 -41.00 -32.75 -41.19
C THR A 705 -40.47 -33.68 -42.24
N VAL A 706 -40.12 -33.19 -43.44
CA VAL A 706 -39.56 -33.94 -44.58
C VAL A 706 -38.07 -34.26 -44.41
N ARG A 707 -37.57 -35.21 -45.16
CA ARG A 707 -36.34 -35.95 -44.91
C ARG A 707 -35.07 -35.14 -44.79
N GLU A 708 -34.88 -34.03 -45.53
CA GLU A 708 -33.65 -33.22 -45.47
C GLU A 708 -33.53 -32.35 -44.19
N GLU A 709 -34.63 -31.76 -43.71
CA GLU A 709 -34.66 -31.02 -42.45
C GLU A 709 -34.68 -31.92 -41.19
N LEU A 710 -35.16 -33.19 -41.38
CA LEU A 710 -35.28 -34.14 -40.29
C LEU A 710 -33.91 -34.53 -39.70
N ASP A 711 -32.90 -34.67 -40.52
CA ASP A 711 -31.55 -35.07 -40.08
C ASP A 711 -30.96 -34.03 -39.11
N HIS A 712 -31.04 -32.73 -39.40
CA HIS A 712 -30.57 -31.68 -38.52
C HIS A 712 -31.37 -31.56 -37.19
N LEU A 713 -32.71 -31.79 -37.27
CA LEU A 713 -33.56 -31.85 -36.07
C LEU A 713 -33.24 -33.06 -35.19
N MET A 714 -32.91 -34.21 -35.77
CA MET A 714 -32.51 -35.41 -35.04
C MET A 714 -31.13 -35.23 -34.41
N GLU A 715 -30.18 -34.70 -35.15
CA GLU A 715 -28.83 -34.36 -34.65
C GLU A 715 -28.89 -33.39 -33.45
N TRP A 716 -29.69 -32.33 -33.53
CA TRP A 716 -29.95 -31.42 -32.41
C TRP A 716 -30.53 -32.15 -31.21
N LEU A 717 -31.50 -33.08 -31.42
CA LEU A 717 -32.11 -33.87 -30.36
C LEU A 717 -31.12 -34.82 -29.67
N ASP A 718 -30.22 -35.43 -30.46
CA ASP A 718 -29.18 -36.34 -29.98
C ASP A 718 -28.14 -35.60 -29.20
N LEU A 719 -27.69 -34.41 -29.66
CA LEU A 719 -26.81 -33.51 -28.92
C LEU A 719 -27.45 -33.07 -27.61
N GLN A 720 -28.70 -32.63 -27.60
CA GLN A 720 -29.42 -32.26 -26.36
C GLN A 720 -29.58 -33.43 -25.38
N SER A 721 -29.77 -34.64 -25.88
CA SER A 721 -29.82 -35.85 -25.07
C SER A 721 -28.48 -36.17 -24.45
N SER A 722 -27.39 -36.03 -25.22
CA SER A 722 -26.01 -36.22 -24.78
C SER A 722 -25.62 -35.17 -23.74
N ILE A 723 -25.91 -33.89 -24.00
CA ILE A 723 -25.70 -32.80 -23.04
C ILE A 723 -26.42 -33.08 -21.73
N LYS A 724 -27.66 -33.54 -21.78
CA LYS A 724 -28.43 -33.89 -20.56
C LYS A 724 -27.78 -35.04 -19.81
N ALA A 725 -27.32 -36.07 -20.49
CA ALA A 725 -26.64 -37.20 -19.87
C ALA A 725 -25.33 -36.78 -19.21
N GLU A 726 -24.51 -35.97 -19.90
CA GLU A 726 -23.27 -35.42 -19.33
C GLU A 726 -23.52 -34.47 -18.17
N LYS A 727 -24.56 -33.63 -18.21
CA LYS A 727 -24.97 -32.78 -17.06
C LYS A 727 -25.37 -33.60 -15.82
N ASN A 728 -25.98 -34.77 -16.02
CA ASN A 728 -26.27 -35.66 -14.90
C ASN A 728 -24.99 -36.28 -14.32
N LYS A 729 -24.06 -36.73 -15.18
CA LYS A 729 -22.75 -37.21 -14.71
C LYS A 729 -21.96 -36.13 -14.00
N LEU A 730 -21.95 -34.92 -14.51
CA LEU A 730 -21.31 -33.77 -13.88
C LEU A 730 -21.91 -33.47 -12.49
N LYS A 731 -23.23 -33.59 -12.35
CA LYS A 731 -23.87 -33.43 -11.05
C LYS A 731 -23.40 -34.51 -10.06
N GLU A 732 -23.40 -35.78 -10.48
CA GLU A 732 -22.89 -36.87 -9.63
C GLU A 732 -21.41 -36.71 -9.26
N ALA A 733 -20.58 -36.26 -10.22
CA ALA A 733 -19.18 -35.96 -9.96
C ALA A 733 -19.00 -34.80 -8.98
N ASN A 734 -19.78 -33.71 -9.11
CA ASN A 734 -19.79 -32.61 -8.16
C ASN A 734 -20.27 -33.04 -6.76
N ASP A 735 -21.32 -33.87 -6.66
CA ASP A 735 -21.80 -34.40 -5.37
C ASP A 735 -20.72 -35.27 -4.70
N LYS A 736 -19.99 -36.08 -5.48
CA LYS A 736 -18.83 -36.86 -4.98
C LYS A 736 -17.70 -35.98 -4.50
N LEU A 737 -17.29 -34.98 -5.30
CA LEU A 737 -16.26 -34.02 -4.96
C LEU A 737 -16.62 -33.26 -3.68
N LEU A 738 -17.84 -32.75 -3.59
CA LEU A 738 -18.34 -32.06 -2.39
C LEU A 738 -18.28 -32.94 -1.13
N SER A 739 -18.67 -34.23 -1.25
CA SER A 739 -18.58 -35.17 -0.13
C SER A 739 -17.14 -35.41 0.28
N ARG A 740 -16.25 -35.59 -0.70
CA ARG A 740 -14.81 -35.76 -0.44
C ARG A 740 -14.17 -34.57 0.25
N VAL A 741 -14.53 -33.34 -0.19
CA VAL A 741 -14.05 -32.11 0.46
C VAL A 741 -14.47 -32.06 1.92
N LYS A 742 -15.72 -32.36 2.24
CA LYS A 742 -16.21 -32.39 3.62
C LYS A 742 -15.50 -33.43 4.49
N GLU A 743 -15.28 -34.64 3.95
CA GLU A 743 -14.53 -35.71 4.64
C GLU A 743 -13.10 -35.28 4.95
N GLU A 744 -12.41 -34.60 4.01
CA GLU A 744 -11.04 -34.10 4.25
C GLU A 744 -11.01 -33.05 5.36
N TYR A 745 -11.98 -32.10 5.39
CA TYR A 745 -12.06 -31.13 6.47
C TYR A 745 -12.36 -31.79 7.84
N GLU A 746 -13.19 -32.82 7.90
CA GLU A 746 -13.44 -33.60 9.14
C GLU A 746 -12.18 -34.32 9.62
N LEU A 747 -11.39 -34.91 8.70
CA LEU A 747 -10.12 -35.55 9.02
C LEU A 747 -9.07 -34.54 9.47
N LEU A 748 -9.01 -33.36 8.86
CA LEU A 748 -8.11 -32.29 9.24
C LEU A 748 -8.48 -31.72 10.61
N ALA A 749 -9.75 -31.52 10.90
CA ALA A 749 -10.20 -31.01 12.20
C ALA A 749 -9.83 -31.93 13.39
N GLN A 750 -9.55 -33.22 13.13
CA GLN A 750 -9.12 -34.19 14.13
C GLN A 750 -7.58 -34.24 14.32
N ASN A 751 -6.81 -33.52 13.48
CA ASN A 751 -5.35 -33.59 13.47
C ASN A 751 -4.71 -32.21 13.33
N GLU A 752 -4.58 -31.52 14.44
CA GLU A 752 -4.01 -30.17 14.50
C GLU A 752 -2.61 -30.09 13.86
N MET A 753 -1.74 -31.08 14.08
CA MET A 753 -0.40 -31.08 13.49
C MET A 753 -0.45 -31.11 11.95
N ARG A 754 -1.43 -31.83 11.37
CA ARG A 754 -1.64 -31.83 9.92
C ARG A 754 -2.11 -30.46 9.42
N VAL A 755 -2.95 -29.76 10.19
CA VAL A 755 -3.37 -28.38 9.88
C VAL A 755 -2.18 -27.44 9.91
N LYS A 756 -1.35 -27.48 10.97
CA LYS A 756 -0.12 -26.69 11.11
C LYS A 756 0.80 -26.86 9.90
N ASN A 757 1.03 -28.10 9.50
CA ASN A 757 1.87 -28.41 8.34
C ASN A 757 1.31 -27.83 7.05
N LEU A 758 -0.01 -27.95 6.80
CA LEU A 758 -0.64 -27.44 5.58
C LEU A 758 -0.68 -25.91 5.51
N VAL A 759 -0.88 -25.24 6.64
CA VAL A 759 -0.82 -23.77 6.70
C VAL A 759 0.62 -23.30 6.44
N LYS A 760 1.61 -23.93 7.08
CA LYS A 760 3.02 -23.64 6.77
C LYS A 760 3.32 -23.85 5.28
N GLU A 761 2.90 -24.99 4.70
CA GLU A 761 3.10 -25.27 3.27
C GLU A 761 2.41 -24.24 2.37
N LYS A 762 1.19 -23.81 2.72
CA LYS A 762 0.46 -22.72 2.02
C LYS A 762 1.30 -21.44 2.00
N TRP A 763 1.82 -21.02 3.14
CA TRP A 763 2.63 -19.81 3.25
C TRP A 763 3.94 -19.92 2.47
N VAL A 764 4.68 -21.02 2.66
CA VAL A 764 5.92 -21.30 1.90
C VAL A 764 5.71 -21.23 0.40
N ASN A 765 4.69 -21.93 -0.09
CA ASN A 765 4.43 -21.99 -1.53
C ASN A 765 4.06 -20.61 -2.09
N ALA A 766 3.25 -19.85 -1.36
CA ALA A 766 2.85 -18.52 -1.79
C ALA A 766 4.05 -17.56 -1.85
N ILE A 767 4.88 -17.51 -0.82
CA ILE A 767 6.08 -16.67 -0.76
C ILE A 767 7.08 -17.08 -1.84
N SER A 768 7.39 -18.40 -1.94
CA SER A 768 8.32 -18.91 -2.96
C SER A 768 7.87 -18.58 -4.37
N THR A 769 6.57 -18.77 -4.69
CA THR A 769 6.03 -18.47 -6.02
C THR A 769 6.14 -16.98 -6.36
N ARG A 770 5.89 -16.09 -5.40
CA ARG A 770 6.02 -14.64 -5.59
C ARG A 770 7.46 -14.24 -5.87
N ILE A 771 8.41 -14.74 -5.11
CA ILE A 771 9.84 -14.50 -5.29
C ILE A 771 10.34 -15.07 -6.63
N GLU A 772 9.92 -16.29 -7.00
CA GLU A 772 10.20 -16.87 -8.31
C GLU A 772 9.63 -16.03 -9.47
N SER A 773 8.47 -15.39 -9.26
CA SER A 773 7.87 -14.48 -10.24
C SER A 773 8.68 -13.19 -10.40
N GLU A 774 9.32 -12.68 -9.32
CA GLU A 774 10.23 -11.54 -9.40
C GLU A 774 11.47 -11.87 -10.23
N LEU A 775 12.06 -13.03 -10.00
CA LEU A 775 13.18 -13.49 -10.84
C LEU A 775 12.77 -13.58 -12.31
N SER A 776 11.60 -14.14 -12.59
CA SER A 776 11.09 -14.24 -13.97
C SER A 776 10.88 -12.85 -14.57
N ARG A 777 10.36 -11.89 -13.81
CA ARG A 777 10.18 -10.50 -14.25
C ARG A 777 11.51 -9.83 -14.57
N SER A 778 12.53 -10.03 -13.73
CA SER A 778 13.87 -9.49 -13.94
C SER A 778 14.48 -10.04 -15.23
N ILE A 779 14.33 -11.33 -15.50
CA ILE A 779 14.80 -11.97 -16.74
C ILE A 779 14.04 -11.46 -17.97
N GLU A 780 12.73 -11.27 -17.90
CA GLU A 780 11.97 -10.68 -19.02
C GLU A 780 12.39 -9.22 -19.29
N GLN A 781 12.77 -8.46 -18.28
CA GLN A 781 13.36 -7.12 -18.46
C GLN A 781 14.70 -7.19 -19.17
N LEU A 782 15.59 -8.12 -18.78
CA LEU A 782 16.86 -8.36 -19.47
C LEU A 782 16.64 -8.70 -20.96
N LYS A 783 15.73 -9.63 -21.25
CA LYS A 783 15.37 -9.98 -22.64
C LYS A 783 14.90 -8.77 -23.43
N GLY A 784 14.05 -7.94 -22.81
CA GLY A 784 13.56 -6.69 -23.43
C GLY A 784 14.69 -5.71 -23.74
N GLN A 785 15.65 -5.52 -22.82
CA GLN A 785 16.80 -4.65 -23.01
C GLN A 785 17.75 -5.18 -24.09
N LEU A 786 18.05 -6.47 -24.10
CA LEU A 786 18.87 -7.11 -25.13
C LEU A 786 18.21 -7.00 -26.50
N SER A 787 16.90 -7.23 -26.60
CA SER A 787 16.14 -7.03 -27.84
C SER A 787 16.22 -5.58 -28.32
N ALA A 788 16.08 -4.60 -27.44
CA ALA A 788 16.17 -3.18 -27.78
C ALA A 788 17.57 -2.79 -28.29
N ILE A 789 18.63 -3.34 -27.69
CA ILE A 789 20.01 -3.16 -28.17
C ILE A 789 20.18 -3.82 -29.54
N SER A 790 19.67 -5.05 -29.72
CA SER A 790 19.70 -5.75 -30.99
C SER A 790 19.01 -4.94 -32.09
N ASP A 791 17.78 -4.48 -31.86
CA ASP A 791 17.02 -3.68 -32.84
C ASP A 791 17.69 -2.36 -33.19
N ARG A 792 18.40 -1.74 -32.23
CA ARG A 792 19.09 -0.46 -32.42
C ARG A 792 20.26 -0.58 -33.41
N TYR A 793 21.00 -1.69 -33.39
CA TYR A 793 22.21 -1.89 -34.17
C TYR A 793 22.10 -3.04 -35.16
N ASP A 794 20.90 -3.48 -35.52
CA ASP A 794 20.65 -4.60 -36.43
C ASP A 794 21.18 -4.33 -37.84
N GLN A 795 21.01 -3.11 -38.34
CA GLN A 795 21.40 -2.73 -39.69
C GLN A 795 22.38 -1.54 -39.68
N THR A 796 23.46 -1.71 -40.43
CA THR A 796 24.38 -0.59 -40.67
C THR A 796 23.88 0.32 -41.80
N LEU A 797 24.21 1.60 -41.76
CA LEU A 797 23.84 2.55 -42.79
C LEU A 797 24.26 2.10 -44.18
N PRO A 798 25.51 1.56 -44.45
CA PRO A 798 25.86 1.00 -45.71
C PRO A 798 25.04 -0.22 -46.17
N SER A 799 24.50 -0.98 -45.23
CA SER A 799 23.61 -2.11 -45.56
C SER A 799 22.24 -1.60 -46.02
N ILE A 800 21.71 -0.57 -45.34
CA ILE A 800 20.45 0.07 -45.71
C ILE A 800 20.58 0.75 -47.09
N ASP A 801 21.67 1.46 -47.34
CA ASP A 801 21.94 2.12 -48.63
C ASP A 801 21.97 1.08 -49.79
N LYS A 802 22.59 -0.06 -49.57
CA LYS A 802 22.62 -1.16 -50.51
C LYS A 802 21.25 -1.77 -50.78
N GLU A 803 20.42 -1.94 -49.76
CA GLU A 803 19.04 -2.38 -49.90
C GLU A 803 18.19 -1.38 -50.69
N VAL A 804 18.37 -0.08 -50.44
CA VAL A 804 17.71 1.00 -51.18
C VAL A 804 18.09 0.92 -52.67
N GLU A 805 19.41 0.79 -53.01
CA GLU A 805 19.86 0.62 -54.38
C GLU A 805 19.26 -0.62 -55.05
N ASP A 806 19.15 -1.78 -54.34
CA ASP A 806 18.50 -2.98 -54.86
C ASP A 806 17.00 -2.77 -55.11
N TYR A 807 16.28 -2.13 -54.18
CA TYR A 807 14.87 -1.80 -54.35
C TYR A 807 14.66 -0.81 -55.53
N GLU A 808 15.48 0.22 -55.65
CA GLU A 808 15.45 1.18 -56.77
C GLU A 808 15.66 0.42 -58.12
N SER A 809 16.64 -0.48 -58.15
CA SER A 809 16.92 -1.29 -59.34
C SER A 809 15.73 -2.17 -59.74
N ARG A 810 15.09 -2.79 -58.75
CA ARG A 810 13.86 -3.61 -58.93
C ARG A 810 12.68 -2.78 -59.41
N VAL A 811 12.45 -1.61 -58.80
CA VAL A 811 11.37 -0.69 -59.18
C VAL A 811 11.59 -0.23 -60.63
N ASN A 812 12.84 0.20 -60.98
CA ASN A 812 13.21 0.61 -62.32
C ASN A 812 13.00 -0.50 -63.35
N ALA A 813 13.37 -1.75 -63.01
CA ALA A 813 13.13 -2.92 -63.87
C ALA A 813 11.63 -3.18 -64.09
N HIS A 814 10.82 -3.03 -63.10
CA HIS A 814 9.36 -3.18 -63.25
C HIS A 814 8.74 -2.02 -64.07
N LEU A 815 9.18 -0.77 -63.86
CA LEU A 815 8.74 0.37 -64.66
C LEU A 815 9.11 0.22 -66.14
N ALA A 816 10.32 -0.26 -66.42
CA ALA A 816 10.76 -0.57 -67.78
C ALA A 816 9.90 -1.66 -68.45
N GLN A 817 9.53 -2.73 -67.73
CA GLN A 817 8.58 -3.75 -68.21
C GLN A 817 7.20 -3.19 -68.50
N MET A 818 6.76 -2.16 -67.79
CA MET A 818 5.49 -1.46 -67.99
C MET A 818 5.57 -0.36 -69.09
N GLY A 819 6.75 -0.20 -69.71
CA GLY A 819 6.97 0.75 -70.81
C GLY A 819 7.31 2.17 -70.36
N PHE A 820 7.63 2.37 -69.11
CA PHE A 820 8.16 3.64 -68.59
C PHE A 820 9.68 3.60 -68.58
N VAL A 821 10.33 4.57 -69.25
CA VAL A 821 11.77 4.81 -69.17
C VAL A 821 11.97 6.04 -68.29
N LEU A 822 12.59 5.87 -67.15
CA LEU A 822 13.01 6.95 -66.26
C LEU A 822 14.34 7.50 -66.73
#